data_b921fb19386048cda06b26b0dffecefc
#
_entry.id   b921fb19386048cda06b26b0dffecefc
#
_cell.length_a   1.000
_cell.length_b   1.000
_cell.length_c   1.000
_cell.angle_alpha   90.00
_cell.angle_beta   90.00
_cell.angle_gamma   90.00
#
_symmetry.space_group_name_H-M   'P 1'
#
loop_
_entity.id
_entity.type
_entity.pdbx_description
1 polymer ?
#
loop_
_entity_poly.entity_id
_entity_poly.type
_entity_poly.pdbx_seq_one_letter_code
_entity_poly.pdbx_strand_id
1 'polypeptide(L)'
;MFSRRSLHASVLALAIAGGLSGAALAQTPSSAATTHPALWPKAASPATITDAKTEAFITKLMSQMTVEEKVAQTIQADGASITPEELKHYRLGSVLVGGNSAPDGNDRASAQRWIEWINAFRAAALDNRGGHQEIPIIFGVDAVHGHNNVVGATIFPHNIGLGAARDPDLIRRIGEATAKEMAATGADWTFGPTVAVPRDVRWGRTYEGYAEDPEVVKTYAGPMTLGLQGALVAGKPLAAGHIAGSAKHFLGDGGTEGGKDQGDAVLPEAELIRLHNAGYPPAIDAGILSVMVSFSSWNGVKHTGNKSLLTDVLKGRMGFEGFVVGDWNAHGQVEGCTNTSCAQAYNAGMDMIMAPDSWKGLYDNTLAQVKAGQIPMARIDDAVRRILRVKVKSGLFENKRPLEGKLELLGAPEHRAIAREAVSKSLVLLKNEGVLPLKSSARVLVAGDGADDIGKAAGGWTLTWQGTGNKNSDFPHGQSIFGGVAEAVKAGGGSAELSVTGDYKQKPDVAIVVFGENPYAEFQGDIATAEYQPGDKTDLALLKKLKAQGIPVVSVFLSGRPLWTNPEINASDAFVAAWLPGSEGGGVADVLIGDKAGKPRFDFKGKLSFSWPKRADQEPLNVGDKGYDPLFAYGYGLSYAKPGKVAALSEESGVTSSAAANVDRYFMAGRSPSPWTLTTSGAVATKTIDAGAQENARQAAWTGEGQGLLAISGRPVDLSRQTTGDMAVMLRYRVDTSPEKPVSMAIACGESCGATLDVTSTFSGAKIGEWRTAKIKLSCFKAKGADMTRVTAPFALMTSGRLAVTFTEIRLASNEGDAVCPTN
;
A
#
# COMPACT_ATOMS: atom_id res chain seq x y z
N MET A 1 68.86 8.21 -33.73
CA MET A 1 70.19 8.22 -33.07
C MET A 1 70.01 8.15 -31.56
N PHE A 2 70.50 7.06 -30.98
CA PHE A 2 70.98 6.88 -29.58
C PHE A 2 70.16 7.44 -28.41
N SER A 3 69.99 6.85 -27.24
CA SER A 3 70.30 5.49 -26.70
C SER A 3 69.80 5.42 -25.27
N ARG A 4 69.41 4.20 -24.89
CA ARG A 4 69.17 3.66 -23.56
C ARG A 4 69.97 4.26 -22.36
N ARG A 5 69.33 4.23 -21.16
CA ARG A 5 69.78 3.37 -20.05
C ARG A 5 68.80 3.34 -18.88
N SER A 6 68.55 2.14 -18.42
CA SER A 6 67.88 1.75 -17.19
C SER A 6 68.75 1.88 -15.95
N LEU A 7 68.17 2.10 -14.78
CA LEU A 7 68.79 1.74 -13.49
C LEU A 7 67.69 1.24 -12.54
N HIS A 8 67.94 0.06 -11.98
CA HIS A 8 67.20 -0.57 -10.90
C HIS A 8 67.65 0.01 -9.55
N ALA A 9 66.71 0.19 -8.62
CA ALA A 9 67.03 0.28 -7.21
C ALA A 9 65.95 -0.44 -6.38
N SER A 10 66.42 -1.44 -5.64
CA SER A 10 65.66 -2.25 -4.69
C SER A 10 65.36 -1.46 -3.42
N VAL A 11 64.16 -1.59 -2.86
CA VAL A 11 63.84 -1.03 -1.55
C VAL A 11 63.39 -2.12 -0.60
N LEU A 12 63.94 -2.09 0.54
CA LEU A 12 63.81 -2.91 1.73
C LEU A 12 62.42 -2.72 2.37
N ALA A 13 61.75 -3.81 2.72
CA ALA A 13 60.48 -3.81 3.47
C ALA A 13 60.79 -3.68 4.98
N LEU A 14 60.17 -2.71 5.63
CA LEU A 14 60.03 -2.67 7.10
C LEU A 14 58.59 -2.80 7.48
N ALA A 15 58.22 -3.89 8.15
CA ALA A 15 56.89 -4.11 8.72
C ALA A 15 56.77 -3.36 10.05
N ILE A 16 55.84 -2.44 10.16
CA ILE A 16 55.37 -1.87 11.41
C ILE A 16 53.90 -2.27 11.59
N ALA A 17 53.65 -3.17 12.55
CA ALA A 17 52.35 -3.48 13.01
C ALA A 17 51.83 -2.35 13.90
N GLY A 18 50.93 -1.52 13.36
CA GLY A 18 50.17 -0.53 14.11
C GLY A 18 48.69 -0.88 14.04
N GLY A 19 48.10 -1.23 15.19
CA GLY A 19 46.64 -1.48 15.30
C GLY A 19 45.89 -0.18 15.00
N LEU A 20 45.14 -0.20 13.90
CA LEU A 20 44.16 0.82 13.58
C LEU A 20 42.81 0.34 14.03
N SER A 21 42.31 0.88 15.14
CA SER A 21 40.89 0.88 15.49
C SER A 21 40.15 1.53 14.34
N GLY A 22 39.40 0.74 13.60
CA GLY A 22 38.55 1.23 12.53
C GLY A 22 37.40 2.09 13.08
N ALA A 23 37.60 3.40 13.13
CA ALA A 23 36.53 4.35 13.18
C ALA A 23 35.75 4.21 11.84
N ALA A 24 34.53 3.72 11.87
CA ALA A 24 33.65 3.74 10.72
C ALA A 24 33.46 5.21 10.31
N LEU A 25 34.06 5.59 9.21
CA LEU A 25 33.83 6.89 8.57
C LEU A 25 32.39 6.90 8.12
N ALA A 26 31.55 7.69 8.78
CA ALA A 26 30.24 8.04 8.26
C ALA A 26 30.44 8.63 6.85
N GLN A 27 29.95 7.95 5.84
CA GLN A 27 29.99 8.50 4.48
C GLN A 27 29.22 9.81 4.47
N THR A 28 29.84 10.87 3.97
CA THR A 28 29.15 12.13 3.68
C THR A 28 28.09 11.84 2.62
N PRO A 29 26.82 12.26 2.82
CA PRO A 29 25.77 12.10 1.82
C PRO A 29 26.27 12.62 0.46
N SER A 30 25.86 11.96 -0.62
CA SER A 30 26.08 12.46 -1.98
C SER A 30 25.67 13.94 -2.03
N SER A 31 26.50 14.82 -2.57
CA SER A 31 26.15 16.25 -2.69
C SER A 31 24.84 16.48 -3.44
N ALA A 32 24.42 15.52 -4.28
CA ALA A 32 23.18 15.53 -5.03
C ALA A 32 21.92 15.29 -4.16
N ALA A 33 22.06 14.75 -2.93
CA ALA A 33 20.96 14.50 -2.00
C ALA A 33 21.05 15.36 -0.73
N THR A 34 21.86 16.41 -0.74
CA THR A 34 21.96 17.40 0.33
C THR A 34 21.06 18.58 0.03
N THR A 35 20.22 18.95 0.98
CA THR A 35 19.28 20.07 0.81
C THR A 35 19.95 21.42 1.04
N HIS A 36 19.34 22.45 0.42
CA HIS A 36 19.61 23.85 0.66
C HIS A 36 18.39 24.47 1.38
N PRO A 37 18.33 24.48 2.72
CA PRO A 37 17.11 24.87 3.46
C PRO A 37 16.54 26.22 3.08
N ALA A 38 17.37 27.17 2.62
CA ALA A 38 16.91 28.49 2.16
C ALA A 38 15.96 28.43 0.97
N LEU A 39 16.04 27.38 0.13
CA LEU A 39 15.16 27.18 -1.03
C LEU A 39 13.77 26.65 -0.63
N TRP A 40 13.67 26.01 0.53
CA TRP A 40 12.43 25.41 0.99
C TRP A 40 11.46 26.46 1.54
N PRO A 41 10.13 26.24 1.39
CA PRO A 41 9.15 27.14 1.94
C PRO A 41 9.26 27.22 3.46
N LYS A 42 8.86 28.34 4.03
CA LYS A 42 8.62 28.43 5.46
C LYS A 42 7.24 27.84 5.77
N ALA A 43 7.15 27.12 6.86
CA ALA A 43 5.94 26.72 7.54
C ALA A 43 6.19 26.85 9.04
N ALA A 44 5.20 26.69 9.86
CA ALA A 44 5.37 26.66 11.30
C ALA A 44 4.22 25.90 11.97
N SER A 45 4.53 24.91 12.78
CA SER A 45 3.54 24.36 13.70
C SER A 45 2.95 25.47 14.56
N PRO A 46 1.63 25.46 14.81
CA PRO A 46 0.99 26.47 15.68
C PRO A 46 1.67 26.54 17.05
N ALA A 47 1.92 27.74 17.57
CA ALA A 47 2.56 27.94 18.88
C ALA A 47 1.80 27.25 20.04
N THR A 48 0.52 26.93 19.82
CA THR A 48 -0.31 26.17 20.76
C THR A 48 0.17 24.74 20.99
N ILE A 49 1.03 24.17 20.10
CA ILE A 49 1.59 22.83 20.28
C ILE A 49 2.67 22.82 21.36
N THR A 50 3.45 23.90 21.48
CA THR A 50 4.57 24.06 22.42
C THR A 50 4.23 25.02 23.56
N ASP A 51 2.98 25.07 23.99
CA ASP A 51 2.57 25.99 25.09
C ASP A 51 3.31 25.71 26.42
N ALA A 52 3.49 26.76 27.21
CA ALA A 52 4.31 26.71 28.42
C ALA A 52 3.84 25.67 29.46
N LYS A 53 2.53 25.41 29.56
CA LYS A 53 1.98 24.40 30.48
C LYS A 53 2.39 22.98 30.04
N THR A 54 2.24 22.69 28.76
CA THR A 54 2.64 21.41 28.15
C THR A 54 4.15 21.18 28.31
N GLU A 55 4.98 22.17 27.97
CA GLU A 55 6.44 22.03 28.03
C GLU A 55 6.96 21.91 29.48
N ALA A 56 6.36 22.61 30.43
CA ALA A 56 6.71 22.48 31.86
C ALA A 56 6.39 21.09 32.40
N PHE A 57 5.23 20.50 32.03
CA PHE A 57 4.85 19.14 32.38
C PHE A 57 5.86 18.13 31.82
N ILE A 58 6.18 18.24 30.52
CA ILE A 58 7.13 17.35 29.84
C ILE A 58 8.52 17.44 30.49
N THR A 59 9.01 18.65 30.76
CA THR A 59 10.31 18.88 31.39
C THR A 59 10.39 18.19 32.75
N LYS A 60 9.34 18.33 33.56
CA LYS A 60 9.25 17.66 34.87
C LYS A 60 9.28 16.13 34.71
N LEU A 61 8.45 15.58 33.79
CA LEU A 61 8.38 14.15 33.56
C LEU A 61 9.73 13.58 33.07
N MET A 62 10.35 14.22 32.09
CA MET A 62 11.65 13.80 31.55
C MET A 62 12.79 13.82 32.57
N SER A 63 12.74 14.72 33.57
CA SER A 63 13.73 14.76 34.64
C SER A 63 13.66 13.54 35.57
N GLN A 64 12.55 12.79 35.53
CA GLN A 64 12.31 11.61 36.32
C GLN A 64 12.54 10.30 35.54
N MET A 65 12.65 10.40 34.21
CA MET A 65 12.84 9.24 33.33
C MET A 65 14.28 8.76 33.35
N THR A 66 14.44 7.44 33.38
CA THR A 66 15.76 6.78 33.14
C THR A 66 16.12 6.83 31.65
N VAL A 67 17.38 6.48 31.33
CA VAL A 67 17.82 6.37 29.93
C VAL A 67 17.07 5.26 29.22
N GLU A 68 16.83 4.15 29.90
CA GLU A 68 16.05 2.99 29.43
C GLU A 68 14.63 3.40 29.03
N GLU A 69 13.93 4.13 29.90
CA GLU A 69 12.58 4.63 29.62
C GLU A 69 12.57 5.63 28.46
N LYS A 70 13.59 6.48 28.34
CA LYS A 70 13.70 7.42 27.23
C LYS A 70 13.91 6.69 25.90
N VAL A 71 14.81 5.73 25.84
CA VAL A 71 15.03 4.91 24.64
C VAL A 71 13.77 4.15 24.26
N ALA A 72 13.09 3.52 25.23
CA ALA A 72 11.85 2.81 24.99
C ALA A 72 10.76 3.67 24.33
N GLN A 73 10.63 4.94 24.74
CA GLN A 73 9.66 5.85 24.14
C GLN A 73 9.89 6.12 22.65
N THR A 74 11.10 5.91 22.15
CA THR A 74 11.46 6.13 20.75
C THR A 74 11.20 4.94 19.83
N ILE A 75 10.56 3.88 20.32
CA ILE A 75 10.34 2.63 19.59
C ILE A 75 8.86 2.32 19.51
N GLN A 76 8.42 1.92 18.30
CA GLN A 76 7.09 1.46 17.98
C GLN A 76 7.15 0.01 17.50
N ALA A 77 6.38 -0.89 18.13
CA ALA A 77 6.24 -2.28 17.77
C ALA A 77 4.90 -2.53 17.07
N ASP A 78 4.83 -3.58 16.23
CA ASP A 78 3.55 -4.06 15.71
C ASP A 78 2.80 -4.87 16.77
N GLY A 79 1.48 -4.69 16.86
CA GLY A 79 0.64 -5.34 17.86
C GLY A 79 0.64 -6.86 17.80
N ALA A 80 0.96 -7.44 16.64
CA ALA A 80 1.11 -8.90 16.51
C ALA A 80 2.45 -9.43 17.05
N SER A 81 3.44 -8.54 17.26
CA SER A 81 4.81 -8.91 17.66
C SER A 81 5.12 -8.67 19.14
N ILE A 82 4.24 -7.98 19.86
CA ILE A 82 4.41 -7.63 21.27
C ILE A 82 3.16 -7.99 22.05
N THR A 83 3.36 -8.45 23.28
CA THR A 83 2.28 -8.71 24.23
C THR A 83 2.16 -7.59 25.27
N PRO A 84 0.98 -7.40 25.91
CA PRO A 84 0.85 -6.47 27.03
C PRO A 84 1.84 -6.75 28.17
N GLU A 85 2.19 -8.01 28.41
CA GLU A 85 3.17 -8.37 29.45
C GLU A 85 4.60 -7.93 29.09
N GLU A 86 5.00 -8.09 27.83
CA GLU A 86 6.29 -7.57 27.36
C GLU A 86 6.32 -6.03 27.41
N LEU A 87 5.20 -5.37 27.11
CA LEU A 87 5.11 -3.92 27.19
C LEU A 87 5.32 -3.40 28.63
N LYS A 88 4.87 -4.12 29.67
CA LYS A 88 5.15 -3.78 31.06
C LYS A 88 6.66 -3.76 31.36
N HIS A 89 7.41 -4.62 30.70
CA HIS A 89 8.85 -4.71 30.88
C HIS A 89 9.60 -3.67 30.06
N TYR A 90 9.30 -3.57 28.75
CA TYR A 90 10.07 -2.72 27.82
C TYR A 90 9.59 -1.27 27.74
N ARG A 91 8.33 -0.96 28.08
CA ARG A 91 7.79 0.41 28.18
C ARG A 91 7.87 1.21 26.88
N LEU A 92 7.63 0.54 25.74
CA LEU A 92 7.71 1.18 24.43
C LEU A 92 6.78 2.41 24.31
N GLY A 93 7.16 3.35 23.44
CA GLY A 93 6.39 4.56 23.23
C GLY A 93 5.09 4.35 22.48
N SER A 94 5.04 3.36 21.59
CA SER A 94 3.91 3.11 20.71
C SER A 94 3.74 1.65 20.35
N VAL A 95 2.49 1.28 20.05
CA VAL A 95 2.11 0.06 19.34
C VAL A 95 1.29 0.47 18.12
N LEU A 96 1.43 -0.26 17.02
CA LEU A 96 0.70 0.00 15.78
C LEU A 96 -0.05 -1.23 15.27
N VAL A 97 -0.97 -0.99 14.34
CA VAL A 97 -1.54 -1.98 13.43
C VAL A 97 -1.39 -1.49 12.00
N GLY A 98 -0.65 -2.23 11.20
CA GLY A 98 -0.30 -1.91 9.82
C GLY A 98 -0.97 -2.83 8.79
N GLY A 99 -2.25 -3.16 8.97
CA GLY A 99 -3.04 -3.91 7.98
C GLY A 99 -3.37 -5.35 8.35
N ASN A 100 -2.39 -6.23 8.62
CA ASN A 100 -2.67 -7.65 8.90
C ASN A 100 -2.32 -8.06 10.34
N SER A 101 -2.30 -7.14 11.25
CA SER A 101 -1.94 -7.35 12.66
C SER A 101 -3.07 -7.01 13.63
N ALA A 102 -4.29 -7.23 13.20
CA ALA A 102 -5.48 -7.03 14.01
C ALA A 102 -5.51 -7.93 15.28
N PRO A 103 -6.37 -7.63 16.27
CA PRO A 103 -6.44 -8.39 17.50
C PRO A 103 -6.51 -9.91 17.27
N ASP A 104 -5.65 -10.66 17.95
CA ASP A 104 -5.56 -12.12 17.87
C ASP A 104 -5.21 -12.66 16.45
N GLY A 105 -4.66 -11.83 15.57
CA GLY A 105 -4.41 -12.17 14.16
C GLY A 105 -5.69 -12.33 13.33
N ASN A 106 -6.80 -11.79 13.79
CA ASN A 106 -8.09 -11.86 13.11
C ASN A 106 -8.47 -10.50 12.52
N ASP A 107 -8.23 -10.30 11.22
CA ASP A 107 -8.56 -9.07 10.50
C ASP A 107 -10.07 -8.75 10.49
N ARG A 108 -10.91 -9.69 10.92
CA ARG A 108 -12.35 -9.50 11.10
C ARG A 108 -12.74 -9.47 12.57
N ALA A 109 -11.80 -9.12 13.47
CA ALA A 109 -12.09 -8.94 14.87
C ALA A 109 -13.19 -7.87 15.08
N SER A 110 -14.09 -8.15 16.04
CA SER A 110 -15.14 -7.17 16.35
C SER A 110 -14.57 -5.87 16.93
N ALA A 111 -15.26 -4.78 16.73
CA ALA A 111 -14.88 -3.48 17.31
C ALA A 111 -14.72 -3.54 18.84
N GLN A 112 -15.54 -4.32 19.52
CA GLN A 112 -15.41 -4.56 20.96
C GLN A 112 -14.08 -5.25 21.31
N ARG A 113 -13.63 -6.23 20.49
CA ARG A 113 -12.34 -6.90 20.67
C ARG A 113 -11.16 -5.96 20.46
N TRP A 114 -11.27 -5.02 19.53
CA TRP A 114 -10.29 -3.95 19.36
C TRP A 114 -10.14 -3.10 20.62
N ILE A 115 -11.24 -2.66 21.22
CA ILE A 115 -11.24 -1.87 22.46
C ILE A 115 -10.57 -2.65 23.60
N GLU A 116 -10.95 -3.91 23.80
CA GLU A 116 -10.37 -4.75 24.86
C GLU A 116 -8.87 -4.94 24.68
N TRP A 117 -8.43 -5.17 23.45
CA TRP A 117 -7.05 -5.39 23.11
C TRP A 117 -6.21 -4.12 23.30
N ILE A 118 -6.66 -2.98 22.76
CA ILE A 118 -5.99 -1.69 22.96
C ILE A 118 -5.91 -1.34 24.45
N ASN A 119 -6.98 -1.57 25.20
CA ASN A 119 -7.01 -1.29 26.65
C ASN A 119 -6.07 -2.19 27.44
N ALA A 120 -5.82 -3.42 27.01
CA ALA A 120 -4.82 -4.27 27.62
C ALA A 120 -3.39 -3.68 27.49
N PHE A 121 -3.03 -3.13 26.33
CA PHE A 121 -1.76 -2.41 26.14
C PHE A 121 -1.69 -1.12 26.96
N ARG A 122 -2.80 -0.35 27.04
CA ARG A 122 -2.84 0.86 27.88
C ARG A 122 -2.64 0.54 29.34
N ALA A 123 -3.32 -0.47 29.87
CA ALA A 123 -3.15 -0.90 31.25
C ALA A 123 -1.72 -1.35 31.53
N ALA A 124 -1.09 -2.04 30.57
CA ALA A 124 0.30 -2.46 30.67
C ALA A 124 1.26 -1.28 30.70
N ALA A 125 1.04 -0.26 29.85
CA ALA A 125 1.88 0.94 29.79
C ALA A 125 1.84 1.77 31.08
N LEU A 126 0.71 1.75 31.80
CA LEU A 126 0.49 2.49 33.05
C LEU A 126 0.81 1.67 34.30
N ASP A 127 1.30 0.43 34.16
CA ASP A 127 1.68 -0.41 35.31
C ASP A 127 2.95 0.15 35.96
N ASN A 128 2.84 0.74 37.14
CA ASN A 128 3.94 1.38 37.86
C ASN A 128 4.64 0.47 38.89
N ARG A 129 4.30 -0.78 38.94
CA ARG A 129 5.01 -1.77 39.78
C ARG A 129 6.48 -1.85 39.34
N GLY A 130 7.39 -1.56 40.24
CA GLY A 130 8.80 -1.45 39.91
C GLY A 130 9.35 -0.02 39.85
N GLY A 131 8.52 1.01 40.14
CA GLY A 131 8.97 2.39 40.27
C GLY A 131 9.14 3.14 38.94
N HIS A 132 8.52 2.62 37.87
CA HIS A 132 8.54 3.24 36.56
C HIS A 132 7.60 4.45 36.46
N GLN A 133 7.89 5.32 35.47
CA GLN A 133 6.98 6.44 35.15
C GLN A 133 5.71 5.92 34.46
N GLU A 134 4.56 6.44 34.84
CA GLU A 134 3.27 6.15 34.19
C GLU A 134 3.13 6.93 32.89
N ILE A 135 3.76 6.44 31.82
CA ILE A 135 3.70 7.06 30.50
C ILE A 135 2.73 6.28 29.61
N PRO A 136 1.59 6.88 29.21
CA PRO A 136 0.64 6.19 28.36
C PRO A 136 1.23 5.85 26.99
N ILE A 137 0.86 4.70 26.46
CA ILE A 137 1.19 4.32 25.08
C ILE A 137 0.32 5.12 24.11
N ILE A 138 0.87 5.47 22.93
CA ILE A 138 0.07 5.95 21.81
C ILE A 138 -0.16 4.78 20.85
N PHE A 139 -1.44 4.53 20.52
CA PHE A 139 -1.83 3.41 19.68
C PHE A 139 -2.17 3.91 18.27
N GLY A 140 -1.36 3.48 17.29
CA GLY A 140 -1.46 3.91 15.89
C GLY A 140 -2.13 2.88 14.99
N VAL A 141 -2.87 3.34 13.98
CA VAL A 141 -3.56 2.49 13.00
C VAL A 141 -3.44 3.10 11.60
N ASP A 142 -3.23 2.27 10.57
CA ASP A 142 -3.30 2.68 9.16
C ASP A 142 -4.75 2.87 8.70
N ALA A 143 -5.37 3.96 9.14
CA ALA A 143 -6.70 4.36 8.72
C ALA A 143 -6.60 5.36 7.56
N VAL A 144 -6.37 4.86 6.34
CA VAL A 144 -6.00 5.68 5.18
C VAL A 144 -7.20 6.15 4.34
N HIS A 145 -8.36 5.47 4.44
CA HIS A 145 -9.61 5.88 3.80
C HIS A 145 -10.85 5.54 4.66
N GLY A 146 -10.90 6.09 5.84
CA GLY A 146 -11.81 5.74 6.93
C GLY A 146 -11.09 4.86 7.95
N HIS A 147 -11.82 4.34 8.93
CA HIS A 147 -11.26 3.37 9.89
C HIS A 147 -11.21 1.96 9.30
N ASN A 148 -10.52 1.84 8.18
CA ASN A 148 -10.54 0.72 7.24
C ASN A 148 -10.09 -0.63 7.81
N ASN A 149 -9.55 -0.69 9.02
CA ASN A 149 -9.11 -1.94 9.67
C ASN A 149 -10.20 -2.59 10.54
N VAL A 150 -11.35 -1.97 10.70
CA VAL A 150 -12.41 -2.45 11.61
C VAL A 150 -13.69 -2.75 10.86
N VAL A 151 -14.20 -3.97 11.04
CA VAL A 151 -15.49 -4.39 10.49
C VAL A 151 -16.61 -3.45 10.98
N GLY A 152 -17.43 -2.98 10.05
CA GLY A 152 -18.53 -2.08 10.32
C GLY A 152 -18.21 -0.59 10.22
N ALA A 153 -16.95 -0.22 10.10
CA ALA A 153 -16.55 1.17 9.86
C ALA A 153 -16.95 1.64 8.44
N THR A 154 -17.08 2.95 8.28
CA THR A 154 -17.32 3.57 6.97
C THR A 154 -16.03 3.55 6.15
N ILE A 155 -16.08 2.94 4.97
CA ILE A 155 -14.98 2.93 4.01
C ILE A 155 -15.23 4.02 2.97
N PHE A 156 -14.45 5.09 3.02
CA PHE A 156 -14.52 6.20 2.07
C PHE A 156 -13.83 5.85 0.75
N PRO A 157 -14.15 6.57 -0.36
CA PRO A 157 -13.36 6.46 -1.58
C PRO A 157 -11.87 6.70 -1.30
N HIS A 158 -11.01 5.97 -2.01
CA HIS A 158 -9.58 6.27 -1.97
C HIS A 158 -9.25 7.67 -2.51
N ASN A 159 -8.10 8.20 -2.13
CA ASN A 159 -7.68 9.57 -2.41
C ASN A 159 -7.73 9.95 -3.90
N ILE A 160 -7.45 9.00 -4.81
CA ILE A 160 -7.58 9.26 -6.25
C ILE A 160 -8.99 9.73 -6.64
N GLY A 161 -10.03 9.10 -6.09
CA GLY A 161 -11.41 9.52 -6.26
C GLY A 161 -11.72 10.85 -5.58
N LEU A 162 -11.20 11.03 -4.36
CA LEU A 162 -11.37 12.29 -3.63
C LEU A 162 -10.68 13.46 -4.34
N GLY A 163 -9.54 13.23 -4.98
CA GLY A 163 -8.88 14.21 -5.84
C GLY A 163 -9.73 14.62 -7.04
N ALA A 164 -10.49 13.69 -7.62
CA ALA A 164 -11.43 13.99 -8.69
C ALA A 164 -12.63 14.84 -8.22
N ALA A 165 -13.03 14.72 -6.97
CA ALA A 165 -14.18 15.45 -6.39
C ALA A 165 -13.94 16.97 -6.24
N ARG A 166 -12.70 17.41 -6.08
CA ARG A 166 -12.30 18.84 -5.95
C ARG A 166 -13.02 19.58 -4.81
N ASP A 167 -13.19 18.94 -3.65
CA ASP A 167 -13.97 19.46 -2.54
C ASP A 167 -13.21 19.41 -1.19
N PRO A 168 -12.50 20.48 -0.81
CA PRO A 168 -11.74 20.50 0.46
C PRO A 168 -12.61 20.41 1.72
N ASP A 169 -13.85 20.89 1.69
CA ASP A 169 -14.77 20.75 2.82
C ASP A 169 -15.20 19.31 3.03
N LEU A 170 -15.46 18.59 1.93
CA LEU A 170 -15.73 17.16 1.97
C LEU A 170 -14.55 16.39 2.60
N ILE A 171 -13.30 16.74 2.25
CA ILE A 171 -12.09 16.15 2.82
C ILE A 171 -12.04 16.36 4.33
N ARG A 172 -12.35 17.56 4.81
CA ARG A 172 -12.40 17.86 6.25
C ARG A 172 -13.46 17.01 6.96
N ARG A 173 -14.66 16.90 6.38
CA ARG A 173 -15.76 16.09 6.96
C ARG A 173 -15.43 14.59 6.98
N ILE A 174 -14.71 14.08 5.97
CA ILE A 174 -14.19 12.70 5.95
C ILE A 174 -13.20 12.50 7.11
N GLY A 175 -12.28 13.43 7.32
CA GLY A 175 -11.34 13.38 8.44
C GLY A 175 -12.06 13.36 9.80
N GLU A 176 -13.09 14.19 9.98
CA GLU A 176 -13.91 14.23 11.22
C GLU A 176 -14.64 12.90 11.47
N ALA A 177 -15.23 12.30 10.42
CA ALA A 177 -15.92 11.02 10.54
C ALA A 177 -14.92 9.89 10.87
N THR A 178 -13.79 9.84 10.18
CA THR A 178 -12.71 8.87 10.44
C THR A 178 -12.22 8.98 11.88
N ALA A 179 -11.96 10.19 12.38
CA ALA A 179 -11.48 10.42 13.74
C ALA A 179 -12.48 9.93 14.79
N LYS A 180 -13.78 10.16 14.58
CA LYS A 180 -14.83 9.70 15.50
C LYS A 180 -14.94 8.19 15.55
N GLU A 181 -14.88 7.52 14.40
CA GLU A 181 -14.93 6.06 14.34
C GLU A 181 -13.68 5.43 14.99
N MET A 182 -12.50 6.00 14.77
CA MET A 182 -11.27 5.56 15.44
C MET A 182 -11.32 5.78 16.95
N ALA A 183 -11.77 6.95 17.40
CA ALA A 183 -11.93 7.23 18.83
C ALA A 183 -12.94 6.29 19.50
N ALA A 184 -13.98 5.83 18.77
CA ALA A 184 -14.95 4.88 19.28
C ALA A 184 -14.34 3.48 19.54
N THR A 185 -13.33 3.07 18.79
CA THR A 185 -12.60 1.81 18.98
C THR A 185 -11.38 1.95 19.87
N GLY A 186 -11.08 3.16 20.31
CA GLY A 186 -9.98 3.45 21.22
C GLY A 186 -8.65 3.77 20.56
N ALA A 187 -8.55 3.83 19.23
CA ALA A 187 -7.31 4.23 18.56
C ALA A 187 -7.01 5.72 18.79
N ASP A 188 -5.73 6.06 18.97
CA ASP A 188 -5.29 7.41 19.34
C ASP A 188 -4.71 8.20 18.18
N TRP A 189 -4.25 7.49 17.14
CA TRP A 189 -3.40 8.05 16.10
C TRP A 189 -3.64 7.32 14.77
N THR A 190 -3.82 8.09 13.69
CA THR A 190 -3.87 7.55 12.33
C THR A 190 -2.60 7.90 11.55
N PHE A 191 -2.17 6.98 10.67
CA PHE A 191 -1.09 7.23 9.71
C PHE A 191 -1.66 7.85 8.42
N GLY A 192 -2.29 8.99 8.58
CA GLY A 192 -2.88 9.85 7.55
C GLY A 192 -2.89 11.31 7.97
N PRO A 193 -2.92 12.25 7.02
CA PRO A 193 -3.15 12.08 5.58
C PRO A 193 -1.94 11.62 4.78
N THR A 194 -2.19 10.80 3.73
CA THR A 194 -1.21 10.61 2.66
C THR A 194 -1.22 11.86 1.77
N VAL A 195 -0.06 12.52 1.66
CA VAL A 195 0.13 13.75 0.86
C VAL A 195 1.13 13.55 -0.28
N ALA A 196 1.26 12.30 -0.72
CA ALA A 196 2.03 11.94 -1.91
C ALA A 196 1.46 12.59 -3.17
N VAL A 197 2.35 12.94 -4.11
CA VAL A 197 2.02 13.39 -5.46
C VAL A 197 2.52 12.35 -6.46
N PRO A 198 1.67 11.38 -6.87
CA PRO A 198 2.07 10.37 -7.83
C PRO A 198 2.35 10.99 -9.20
N ARG A 199 3.53 10.70 -9.76
CA ARG A 199 3.98 11.18 -11.08
C ARG A 199 4.11 10.06 -12.11
N ASP A 200 3.94 8.81 -11.69
CA ASP A 200 3.95 7.64 -12.55
C ASP A 200 2.87 6.66 -12.07
N VAL A 201 1.84 6.45 -12.86
CA VAL A 201 0.70 5.60 -12.48
C VAL A 201 1.04 4.12 -12.41
N ARG A 202 2.25 3.72 -12.83
CA ARG A 202 2.74 2.35 -12.63
C ARG A 202 3.02 2.03 -11.16
N TRP A 203 3.17 3.05 -10.32
CA TRP A 203 3.34 2.90 -8.88
C TRP A 203 2.11 2.30 -8.20
N GLY A 204 2.30 1.25 -7.40
CA GLY A 204 1.23 0.50 -6.75
C GLY A 204 0.43 1.29 -5.71
N ARG A 205 0.94 2.45 -5.26
CA ARG A 205 0.26 3.33 -4.30
C ARG A 205 -0.35 4.59 -4.95
N THR A 206 -0.49 4.61 -6.28
CA THR A 206 -1.04 5.78 -7.00
C THR A 206 -2.38 6.23 -6.41
N TYR A 207 -3.26 5.29 -6.07
CA TYR A 207 -4.58 5.61 -5.51
C TYR A 207 -4.56 6.25 -4.12
N GLU A 208 -3.45 6.15 -3.39
CA GLU A 208 -3.26 6.83 -2.11
C GLU A 208 -2.96 8.33 -2.28
N GLY A 209 -2.56 8.77 -3.47
CA GLY A 209 -2.39 10.19 -3.81
C GLY A 209 -3.68 10.80 -4.36
N TYR A 210 -3.91 12.08 -4.04
CA TYR A 210 -5.10 12.79 -4.51
C TYR A 210 -5.04 13.16 -6.00
N ALA A 211 -3.88 13.55 -6.50
CA ALA A 211 -3.70 14.01 -7.88
C ALA A 211 -2.24 14.00 -8.31
N GLU A 212 -2.01 13.97 -9.63
CA GLU A 212 -0.70 14.26 -10.23
C GLU A 212 -0.28 15.73 -10.07
N ASP A 213 -1.26 16.61 -9.86
CA ASP A 213 -1.06 18.05 -9.65
C ASP A 213 -0.88 18.35 -8.15
N PRO A 214 0.29 18.88 -7.73
CA PRO A 214 0.58 19.18 -6.35
C PRO A 214 -0.38 20.20 -5.71
N GLU A 215 -1.04 21.07 -6.49
CA GLU A 215 -1.96 22.08 -5.95
C GLU A 215 -3.23 21.44 -5.31
N VAL A 216 -3.68 20.30 -5.80
CA VAL A 216 -4.78 19.56 -5.16
C VAL A 216 -4.35 19.03 -3.80
N VAL A 217 -3.16 18.41 -3.75
CA VAL A 217 -2.61 17.87 -2.49
C VAL A 217 -2.40 18.98 -1.46
N LYS A 218 -1.85 20.11 -1.90
CA LYS A 218 -1.66 21.31 -1.07
C LYS A 218 -2.99 21.83 -0.51
N THR A 219 -4.03 21.86 -1.34
CA THR A 219 -5.37 22.35 -0.93
C THR A 219 -6.03 21.41 0.08
N TYR A 220 -5.73 20.11 0.05
CA TYR A 220 -6.39 19.09 0.86
C TYR A 220 -5.68 18.77 2.18
N ALA A 221 -4.38 18.98 2.25
CA ALA A 221 -3.57 18.56 3.40
C ALA A 221 -4.00 19.26 4.72
N GLY A 222 -4.24 20.56 4.66
CA GLY A 222 -4.74 21.32 5.83
C GLY A 222 -6.15 20.90 6.27
N PRO A 223 -7.14 20.88 5.37
CA PRO A 223 -8.49 20.38 5.67
C PRO A 223 -8.53 18.97 6.26
N MET A 224 -7.80 18.02 5.73
CA MET A 224 -7.73 16.66 6.29
C MET A 224 -7.11 16.67 7.69
N THR A 225 -6.01 17.42 7.88
CA THR A 225 -5.37 17.57 9.21
C THR A 225 -6.38 18.11 10.23
N LEU A 226 -7.12 19.18 9.89
CA LEU A 226 -8.13 19.76 10.77
C LEU A 226 -9.33 18.82 10.99
N GLY A 227 -9.70 18.02 9.99
CA GLY A 227 -10.74 17.02 10.14
C GLY A 227 -10.36 15.95 11.17
N LEU A 228 -9.15 15.40 11.05
CA LEU A 228 -8.64 14.38 11.97
C LEU A 228 -8.40 14.93 13.40
N GLN A 229 -7.74 16.07 13.53
CA GLN A 229 -7.22 16.56 14.78
C GLN A 229 -8.05 17.70 15.41
N GLY A 230 -8.84 18.40 14.61
CA GLY A 230 -9.39 19.68 15.02
C GLY A 230 -8.32 20.76 15.19
N ALA A 231 -8.72 21.94 15.61
CA ALA A 231 -7.80 23.03 15.93
C ALA A 231 -7.11 22.79 17.28
N LEU A 232 -5.78 22.95 17.32
CA LEU A 232 -5.00 22.86 18.55
C LEU A 232 -5.26 24.07 19.47
N VAL A 233 -5.47 23.81 20.76
CA VAL A 233 -5.70 24.84 21.77
C VAL A 233 -4.58 24.77 22.84
N ALA A 234 -4.02 25.93 23.19
CA ALA A 234 -2.97 26.01 24.19
C ALA A 234 -3.40 25.41 25.53
N GLY A 235 -2.57 24.55 26.11
CA GLY A 235 -2.80 23.92 27.41
C GLY A 235 -3.98 22.98 27.48
N LYS A 236 -4.57 22.62 26.33
CA LYS A 236 -5.65 21.61 26.22
C LYS A 236 -5.29 20.47 25.29
N PRO A 237 -5.82 19.26 25.52
CA PRO A 237 -5.77 18.18 24.56
C PRO A 237 -6.67 18.45 23.36
N LEU A 238 -6.58 17.60 22.33
CA LEU A 238 -7.53 17.55 21.22
C LEU A 238 -8.96 17.44 21.75
N ALA A 239 -9.90 18.05 21.03
CA ALA A 239 -11.31 17.96 21.39
C ALA A 239 -11.81 16.50 21.23
N ALA A 240 -12.86 16.16 21.97
CA ALA A 240 -13.48 14.85 21.89
C ALA A 240 -13.86 14.50 20.43
N GLY A 241 -13.54 13.29 20.00
CA GLY A 241 -13.80 12.83 18.65
C GLY A 241 -12.72 13.20 17.62
N HIS A 242 -11.61 13.76 18.07
CA HIS A 242 -10.41 13.98 17.25
C HIS A 242 -9.26 13.09 17.76
N ILE A 243 -8.34 12.80 16.85
CA ILE A 243 -7.18 11.93 17.07
C ILE A 243 -5.93 12.56 16.45
N ALA A 244 -4.74 12.10 16.83
CA ALA A 244 -3.51 12.52 16.17
C ALA A 244 -3.46 12.03 14.72
N GLY A 245 -2.91 12.84 13.82
CA GLY A 245 -2.64 12.49 12.43
C GLY A 245 -1.14 12.39 12.14
N SER A 246 -0.79 11.78 10.99
CA SER A 246 0.57 11.70 10.46
C SER A 246 0.59 12.02 8.97
N ALA A 247 1.16 13.15 8.58
CA ALA A 247 1.37 13.41 7.15
C ALA A 247 2.45 12.47 6.59
N LYS A 248 2.12 11.78 5.47
CA LYS A 248 3.00 10.73 4.92
C LYS A 248 3.02 10.71 3.39
N HIS A 249 4.05 10.17 2.75
CA HIS A 249 5.34 9.77 3.33
C HIS A 249 6.39 10.82 2.96
N PHE A 250 7.08 11.37 3.93
CA PHE A 250 8.04 12.45 3.74
C PHE A 250 9.37 11.89 3.21
N LEU A 251 9.73 12.13 1.90
CA LEU A 251 8.88 12.68 0.85
C LEU A 251 9.31 12.08 -0.51
N GLY A 252 8.51 12.28 -1.54
CA GLY A 252 8.89 11.91 -2.89
C GLY A 252 8.60 10.45 -3.27
N ASP A 253 7.82 9.73 -2.45
CA ASP A 253 7.39 8.36 -2.71
C ASP A 253 6.62 8.21 -4.04
N GLY A 254 5.76 9.17 -4.38
CA GLY A 254 5.05 9.21 -5.66
C GLY A 254 5.91 9.65 -6.87
N GLY A 255 7.20 9.97 -6.67
CA GLY A 255 8.13 10.45 -7.70
C GLY A 255 9.27 9.50 -8.01
N THR A 256 9.19 8.24 -7.60
CA THR A 256 10.23 7.25 -7.83
C THR A 256 10.34 6.85 -9.29
N GLU A 257 11.56 6.60 -9.75
CA GLU A 257 11.86 6.26 -11.13
C GLU A 257 11.15 4.97 -11.56
N GLY A 258 10.41 5.05 -12.67
CA GLY A 258 9.64 3.93 -13.21
C GLY A 258 8.43 3.52 -12.37
N GLY A 259 7.96 4.36 -11.45
CA GLY A 259 6.83 4.05 -10.57
C GLY A 259 7.11 2.89 -9.62
N LYS A 260 8.37 2.70 -9.24
CA LYS A 260 8.77 1.59 -8.37
C LYS A 260 8.56 1.96 -6.91
N ASP A 261 7.75 1.19 -6.21
CA ASP A 261 7.53 1.39 -4.77
C ASP A 261 8.83 1.22 -3.97
N GLN A 262 9.04 2.09 -2.96
CA GLN A 262 10.27 2.18 -2.16
C GLN A 262 11.56 2.48 -2.98
N GLY A 263 11.39 2.93 -4.22
CA GLY A 263 12.47 3.21 -5.17
C GLY A 263 13.22 4.51 -4.89
N ASP A 264 13.92 5.00 -5.90
CA ASP A 264 14.69 6.25 -5.85
C ASP A 264 13.99 7.36 -6.63
N ALA A 265 13.80 8.50 -5.99
CA ALA A 265 13.32 9.73 -6.65
C ALA A 265 14.53 10.47 -7.23
N VAL A 266 14.79 10.28 -8.52
CA VAL A 266 15.92 10.88 -9.23
C VAL A 266 15.50 12.22 -9.83
N LEU A 267 15.64 13.28 -9.05
CA LEU A 267 15.21 14.61 -9.49
C LEU A 267 15.96 15.74 -8.75
N PRO A 268 16.03 16.93 -9.38
CA PRO A 268 16.60 18.10 -8.75
C PRO A 268 15.83 18.54 -7.50
N GLU A 269 16.51 19.14 -6.52
CA GLU A 269 15.90 19.67 -5.29
C GLU A 269 14.71 20.61 -5.55
N ALA A 270 14.78 21.46 -6.58
CA ALA A 270 13.71 22.37 -6.95
C ALA A 270 12.41 21.62 -7.34
N GLU A 271 12.52 20.49 -8.02
CA GLU A 271 11.38 19.64 -8.38
C GLU A 271 10.87 18.86 -7.17
N LEU A 272 11.76 18.36 -6.32
CA LEU A 272 11.38 17.74 -5.05
C LEU A 272 10.54 18.70 -4.21
N ILE A 273 10.96 19.96 -4.11
CA ILE A 273 10.23 21.02 -3.41
C ILE A 273 8.88 21.30 -4.10
N ARG A 274 8.89 21.51 -5.39
CA ARG A 274 7.72 21.94 -6.16
C ARG A 274 6.62 20.88 -6.17
N LEU A 275 6.99 19.62 -6.37
CA LEU A 275 6.06 18.51 -6.51
C LEU A 275 5.74 17.87 -5.16
N HIS A 276 6.75 17.37 -4.50
CA HIS A 276 6.56 16.41 -3.42
C HIS A 276 6.48 17.05 -2.03
N ASN A 277 6.91 18.31 -1.90
CA ASN A 277 6.75 19.04 -0.64
C ASN A 277 5.41 19.79 -0.53
N ALA A 278 4.58 19.80 -1.58
CA ALA A 278 3.40 20.67 -1.66
C ALA A 278 2.40 20.49 -0.51
N GLY A 279 2.20 19.27 -0.02
CA GLY A 279 1.23 18.98 1.06
C GLY A 279 1.75 19.23 2.47
N TYR A 280 3.06 19.28 2.68
CA TYR A 280 3.62 19.36 4.05
C TYR A 280 3.48 20.73 4.71
N PRO A 281 3.79 21.87 4.04
CA PRO A 281 3.57 23.17 4.66
C PRO A 281 2.14 23.38 5.17
N PRO A 282 1.07 23.17 4.38
CA PRO A 282 -0.28 23.37 4.89
C PRO A 282 -0.69 22.36 5.97
N ALA A 283 -0.15 21.14 5.99
CA ALA A 283 -0.37 20.21 7.09
C ALA A 283 0.33 20.67 8.38
N ILE A 284 1.56 21.18 8.28
CA ILE A 284 2.32 21.72 9.41
C ILE A 284 1.62 22.96 9.98
N ASP A 285 1.21 23.89 9.13
CA ASP A 285 0.50 25.11 9.51
C ASP A 285 -0.87 24.80 10.17
N ALA A 286 -1.53 23.73 9.74
CA ALA A 286 -2.75 23.20 10.36
C ALA A 286 -2.49 22.45 11.68
N GLY A 287 -1.24 22.21 12.04
CA GLY A 287 -0.83 21.62 13.31
C GLY A 287 -0.73 20.10 13.32
N ILE A 288 -0.38 19.47 12.18
CA ILE A 288 -0.15 18.02 12.15
C ILE A 288 0.80 17.59 13.26
N LEU A 289 0.46 16.52 13.98
CA LEU A 289 1.18 16.09 15.19
C LEU A 289 2.31 15.11 14.92
N SER A 290 2.30 14.43 13.78
CA SER A 290 3.44 13.60 13.36
C SER A 290 3.65 13.66 11.84
N VAL A 291 4.85 13.32 11.42
CA VAL A 291 5.23 13.14 10.01
C VAL A 291 5.92 11.79 9.90
N MET A 292 5.45 10.95 8.96
CA MET A 292 6.07 9.66 8.66
C MET A 292 7.01 9.80 7.48
N VAL A 293 8.22 9.28 7.64
CA VAL A 293 9.28 9.35 6.62
C VAL A 293 9.10 8.23 5.60
N SER A 294 9.33 8.55 4.33
CA SER A 294 9.21 7.60 3.23
C SER A 294 10.30 6.51 3.25
N PHE A 295 9.95 5.33 2.76
CA PHE A 295 10.89 4.29 2.37
C PHE A 295 11.83 4.70 1.24
N SER A 296 11.41 5.64 0.40
CA SER A 296 12.10 6.02 -0.83
C SER A 296 13.47 6.61 -0.55
N SER A 297 14.27 6.72 -1.61
CA SER A 297 15.49 7.50 -1.64
C SER A 297 15.29 8.78 -2.42
N TRP A 298 16.15 9.74 -2.22
CA TRP A 298 16.34 10.88 -3.11
C TRP A 298 17.77 10.88 -3.59
N ASN A 299 17.95 10.74 -4.90
CA ASN A 299 19.28 10.67 -5.56
C ASN A 299 20.22 9.66 -4.86
N GLY A 300 19.69 8.48 -4.57
CA GLY A 300 20.41 7.36 -3.95
C GLY A 300 20.49 7.36 -2.43
N VAL A 301 20.05 8.42 -1.73
CA VAL A 301 20.09 8.50 -0.26
C VAL A 301 18.72 8.26 0.36
N LYS A 302 18.61 7.23 1.20
CA LYS A 302 17.38 6.90 1.94
C LYS A 302 16.99 8.05 2.87
N HIS A 303 15.70 8.45 2.80
CA HIS A 303 15.19 9.59 3.58
C HIS A 303 15.37 9.41 5.09
N THR A 304 15.15 8.19 5.61
CA THR A 304 15.32 7.87 7.03
C THR A 304 16.72 8.18 7.57
N GLY A 305 17.74 8.16 6.71
CA GLY A 305 19.12 8.53 7.04
C GLY A 305 19.54 9.95 6.64
N ASN A 306 18.65 10.74 6.03
CA ASN A 306 18.98 12.05 5.47
C ASN A 306 18.76 13.18 6.48
N LYS A 307 19.83 13.54 7.20
CA LYS A 307 19.81 14.63 8.19
C LYS A 307 19.38 15.97 7.59
N SER A 308 19.83 16.28 6.38
CA SER A 308 19.51 17.58 5.75
C SER A 308 18.02 17.75 5.50
N LEU A 309 17.31 16.65 5.15
CA LEU A 309 15.84 16.65 5.00
C LEU A 309 15.13 16.69 6.36
N LEU A 310 15.49 15.79 7.28
CA LEU A 310 14.70 15.60 8.50
C LEU A 310 14.98 16.69 9.55
N THR A 311 16.24 17.05 9.74
CA THR A 311 16.63 18.04 10.75
C THR A 311 16.62 19.45 10.18
N ASP A 312 17.37 19.68 9.07
CA ASP A 312 17.64 21.05 8.63
C ASP A 312 16.42 21.65 7.88
N VAL A 313 15.68 20.82 7.13
CA VAL A 313 14.46 21.26 6.41
C VAL A 313 13.21 21.06 7.27
N LEU A 314 12.81 19.82 7.57
CA LEU A 314 11.51 19.57 8.20
C LEU A 314 11.40 20.22 9.58
N LYS A 315 12.34 19.93 10.49
CA LYS A 315 12.31 20.49 11.84
C LYS A 315 12.80 21.94 11.86
N GLY A 316 13.87 22.26 11.14
CA GLY A 316 14.49 23.58 11.15
C GLY A 316 13.72 24.59 10.30
N ARG A 317 13.75 24.45 8.99
CA ARG A 317 13.21 25.44 8.03
C ARG A 317 11.71 25.53 8.04
N MET A 318 11.02 24.36 8.12
CA MET A 318 9.56 24.26 8.12
C MET A 318 8.97 24.27 9.55
N GLY A 319 9.79 24.40 10.58
CA GLY A 319 9.36 24.61 11.96
C GLY A 319 8.42 23.52 12.48
N PHE A 320 8.61 22.27 12.10
CA PHE A 320 7.79 21.17 12.56
C PHE A 320 8.08 20.81 14.02
N GLU A 321 7.09 20.90 14.89
CA GLU A 321 7.20 20.70 16.34
C GLU A 321 6.60 19.38 16.85
N GLY A 322 5.93 18.60 15.99
CA GLY A 322 5.53 17.23 16.29
C GLY A 322 6.72 16.25 16.26
N PHE A 323 6.47 14.94 16.27
CA PHE A 323 7.52 13.95 16.15
C PHE A 323 7.58 13.34 14.74
N VAL A 324 8.78 12.92 14.36
CA VAL A 324 9.08 12.23 13.11
C VAL A 324 9.14 10.74 13.37
N VAL A 325 8.27 9.97 12.69
CA VAL A 325 8.21 8.52 12.79
C VAL A 325 8.74 7.85 11.51
N GLY A 326 9.36 6.69 11.65
CA GLY A 326 9.75 5.84 10.52
C GLY A 326 8.57 5.09 9.95
N ASP A 327 8.79 4.49 8.79
CA ASP A 327 7.89 3.50 8.20
C ASP A 327 8.40 2.08 8.52
N TRP A 328 7.70 1.04 8.15
CA TRP A 328 7.89 -0.37 8.49
C TRP A 328 9.34 -0.86 8.22
N ASN A 329 10.16 -0.97 9.26
CA ASN A 329 11.58 -1.32 9.15
C ASN A 329 12.42 -0.41 8.21
N ALA A 330 11.95 0.80 7.88
CA ALA A 330 12.63 1.70 6.94
C ALA A 330 14.06 2.08 7.37
N HIS A 331 14.30 2.14 8.67
CA HIS A 331 15.65 2.39 9.22
C HIS A 331 16.66 1.30 8.82
N GLY A 332 16.21 0.06 8.68
CA GLY A 332 17.04 -1.06 8.24
C GLY A 332 17.50 -0.97 6.78
N GLN A 333 16.87 -0.10 5.98
CA GLN A 333 17.24 0.14 4.59
C GLN A 333 18.32 1.24 4.43
N VAL A 334 18.68 1.93 5.49
CA VAL A 334 19.79 2.89 5.49
C VAL A 334 21.10 2.13 5.39
N GLU A 335 22.02 2.60 4.56
CA GLU A 335 23.30 1.94 4.36
C GLU A 335 24.07 1.79 5.70
N GLY A 336 24.56 0.59 5.96
CA GLY A 336 25.22 0.24 7.23
C GLY A 336 24.31 0.00 8.42
N CYS A 337 22.99 0.10 8.26
CA CYS A 337 22.00 -0.22 9.27
C CYS A 337 21.42 -1.64 9.11
N THR A 338 20.72 -2.09 10.15
CA THR A 338 19.87 -3.28 10.15
C THR A 338 18.56 -2.96 10.86
N ASN A 339 17.57 -3.83 10.75
CA ASN A 339 16.29 -3.65 11.46
C ASN A 339 16.45 -3.56 12.99
N THR A 340 17.56 -4.05 13.53
CA THR A 340 17.84 -4.02 14.97
C THR A 340 18.88 -2.97 15.38
N SER A 341 19.46 -2.19 14.45
CA SER A 341 20.54 -1.26 14.78
C SER A 341 20.70 -0.16 13.74
N CYS A 342 20.40 1.08 14.08
CA CYS A 342 20.57 2.23 13.19
C CYS A 342 20.74 3.57 13.93
N ALA A 343 21.94 3.84 14.43
CA ALA A 343 22.24 5.15 15.03
C ALA A 343 22.09 6.30 14.03
N GLN A 344 22.34 6.03 12.73
CA GLN A 344 22.24 7.03 11.66
C GLN A 344 20.84 7.63 11.57
N ALA A 345 19.78 6.81 11.67
CA ALA A 345 18.39 7.28 11.63
C ALA A 345 18.09 8.27 12.77
N TYR A 346 18.46 7.94 14.00
CA TYR A 346 18.30 8.86 15.13
C TYR A 346 19.08 10.16 14.91
N ASN A 347 20.35 10.06 14.49
CA ASN A 347 21.21 11.21 14.24
C ASN A 347 20.75 12.06 13.05
N ALA A 348 20.00 11.47 12.10
CA ALA A 348 19.37 12.19 11.01
C ALA A 348 18.16 13.00 11.46
N GLY A 349 17.53 12.67 12.58
CA GLY A 349 16.39 13.41 13.11
C GLY A 349 15.12 12.58 13.33
N MET A 350 15.21 11.25 13.19
CA MET A 350 14.10 10.36 13.56
C MET A 350 13.81 10.44 15.05
N ASP A 351 12.54 10.50 15.43
CA ASP A 351 12.11 10.56 16.83
C ASP A 351 11.57 9.22 17.30
N MET A 352 10.84 8.52 16.44
CA MET A 352 10.29 7.20 16.72
C MET A 352 10.61 6.25 15.56
N ILE A 353 11.19 5.12 15.87
CA ILE A 353 11.49 4.08 14.88
C ILE A 353 10.38 3.05 14.90
N MET A 354 9.77 2.82 13.74
CA MET A 354 8.85 1.72 13.52
C MET A 354 9.67 0.44 13.27
N ALA A 355 9.75 -0.40 14.27
CA ALA A 355 10.46 -1.68 14.26
C ALA A 355 9.48 -2.81 14.61
N PRO A 356 8.61 -3.19 13.64
CA PRO A 356 7.42 -3.98 13.93
C PRO A 356 7.70 -5.27 14.67
N ASP A 357 8.68 -6.04 14.21
CA ASP A 357 9.07 -7.37 14.71
C ASP A 357 10.47 -7.41 15.34
N SER A 358 11.29 -6.40 15.07
CA SER A 358 12.71 -6.30 15.46
C SER A 358 12.95 -5.42 16.71
N TRP A 359 11.88 -4.93 17.33
CA TRP A 359 11.90 -3.89 18.36
C TRP A 359 12.76 -4.26 19.58
N LYS A 360 12.85 -5.54 19.99
CA LYS A 360 13.72 -5.98 21.12
C LYS A 360 15.18 -5.72 20.83
N GLY A 361 15.65 -6.20 19.68
CA GLY A 361 17.03 -6.00 19.27
C GLY A 361 17.35 -4.52 19.02
N LEU A 362 16.38 -3.77 18.47
CA LEU A 362 16.51 -2.33 18.30
C LEU A 362 16.63 -1.62 19.66
N TYR A 363 15.81 -1.97 20.66
CA TYR A 363 15.88 -1.43 22.01
C TYR A 363 17.28 -1.64 22.62
N ASP A 364 17.75 -2.88 22.63
CA ASP A 364 19.03 -3.24 23.24
C ASP A 364 20.21 -2.50 22.56
N ASN A 365 20.24 -2.51 21.23
CA ASN A 365 21.29 -1.85 20.47
C ASN A 365 21.24 -0.32 20.61
N THR A 366 20.03 0.28 20.57
CA THR A 366 19.89 1.73 20.75
C THR A 366 20.34 2.15 22.14
N LEU A 367 19.98 1.41 23.18
CA LEU A 367 20.44 1.66 24.55
C LEU A 367 21.97 1.60 24.65
N ALA A 368 22.58 0.59 24.03
CA ALA A 368 24.04 0.45 23.98
C ALA A 368 24.68 1.62 23.21
N GLN A 369 24.11 2.03 22.07
CA GLN A 369 24.59 3.15 21.25
C GLN A 369 24.49 4.49 21.98
N VAL A 370 23.44 4.71 22.76
CA VAL A 370 23.29 5.91 23.62
C VAL A 370 24.34 5.90 24.72
N LYS A 371 24.52 4.78 25.43
CA LYS A 371 25.54 4.65 26.49
C LYS A 371 26.96 4.81 25.95
N ALA A 372 27.20 4.41 24.71
CA ALA A 372 28.49 4.58 24.03
C ALA A 372 28.67 5.98 23.41
N GLY A 373 27.68 6.86 23.45
CA GLY A 373 27.70 8.19 22.85
C GLY A 373 27.58 8.23 21.32
N GLN A 374 27.30 7.11 20.67
CA GLN A 374 27.03 7.05 19.23
C GLN A 374 25.73 7.76 18.85
N ILE A 375 24.74 7.73 19.73
CA ILE A 375 23.55 8.57 19.70
C ILE A 375 23.67 9.53 20.88
N PRO A 376 23.79 10.84 20.63
CA PRO A 376 23.89 11.83 21.72
C PRO A 376 22.63 11.80 22.59
N MET A 377 22.76 11.88 23.91
CA MET A 377 21.63 11.95 24.83
C MET A 377 20.67 13.10 24.50
N ALA A 378 21.23 14.25 24.06
CA ALA A 378 20.41 15.39 23.64
C ALA A 378 19.48 15.07 22.45
N ARG A 379 19.89 14.12 21.55
CA ARG A 379 19.05 13.69 20.44
C ARG A 379 17.86 12.83 20.94
N ILE A 380 18.11 11.94 21.90
CA ILE A 380 17.07 11.15 22.56
C ILE A 380 16.13 12.07 23.34
N ASP A 381 16.66 13.04 24.04
CA ASP A 381 15.85 14.01 24.81
C ASP A 381 14.95 14.85 23.88
N ASP A 382 15.44 15.28 22.69
CA ASP A 382 14.58 15.95 21.71
C ASP A 382 13.49 15.01 21.19
N ALA A 383 13.81 13.76 20.87
CA ALA A 383 12.86 12.77 20.41
C ALA A 383 11.75 12.52 21.44
N VAL A 384 12.14 12.23 22.67
CA VAL A 384 11.22 11.97 23.77
C VAL A 384 10.33 13.19 24.05
N ARG A 385 10.89 14.40 24.06
CA ARG A 385 10.13 15.64 24.24
C ARG A 385 9.03 15.79 23.20
N ARG A 386 9.35 15.55 21.92
CA ARG A 386 8.38 15.61 20.81
C ARG A 386 7.30 14.54 20.93
N ILE A 387 7.67 13.31 21.26
CA ILE A 387 6.72 12.19 21.48
C ILE A 387 5.78 12.51 22.65
N LEU A 388 6.33 12.93 23.80
CA LEU A 388 5.53 13.27 24.97
C LEU A 388 4.61 14.46 24.71
N ARG A 389 5.06 15.45 23.94
CA ARG A 389 4.24 16.60 23.51
C ARG A 389 3.00 16.14 22.77
N VAL A 390 3.14 15.24 21.79
CA VAL A 390 2.02 14.67 21.07
C VAL A 390 1.12 13.84 21.98
N LYS A 391 1.67 13.04 22.88
CA LYS A 391 0.88 12.30 23.88
C LYS A 391 0.05 13.21 24.79
N VAL A 392 0.62 14.34 25.22
CA VAL A 392 -0.11 15.34 26.01
C VAL A 392 -1.21 15.99 25.16
N LYS A 393 -0.89 16.40 23.92
CA LYS A 393 -1.88 16.99 23.01
C LYS A 393 -2.99 16.01 22.64
N SER A 394 -2.70 14.74 22.48
CA SER A 394 -3.71 13.70 22.25
C SER A 394 -4.53 13.35 23.51
N GLY A 395 -4.26 13.98 24.66
CA GLY A 395 -5.02 13.77 25.91
C GLY A 395 -4.75 12.44 26.60
N LEU A 396 -3.68 11.74 26.25
CA LEU A 396 -3.43 10.38 26.75
C LEU A 396 -3.19 10.36 28.27
N PHE A 397 -2.59 11.40 28.83
CA PHE A 397 -2.34 11.54 30.28
C PHE A 397 -3.60 11.85 31.09
N GLU A 398 -4.68 12.30 30.47
CA GLU A 398 -5.94 12.59 31.15
C GLU A 398 -6.79 11.33 31.38
N ASN A 399 -6.47 10.23 30.72
CA ASN A 399 -7.18 8.95 30.75
C ASN A 399 -8.71 9.09 30.53
N LYS A 400 -9.11 10.06 29.70
CA LYS A 400 -10.52 10.33 29.35
C LYS A 400 -10.75 10.06 27.88
N ARG A 401 -11.63 9.12 27.59
CA ARG A 401 -11.96 8.69 26.22
C ARG A 401 -13.48 8.70 26.03
N PRO A 402 -14.06 9.88 25.82
CA PRO A 402 -15.53 10.03 25.88
C PRO A 402 -16.28 9.34 24.77
N LEU A 403 -15.62 8.93 23.67
CA LEU A 403 -16.23 8.20 22.56
C LEU A 403 -15.89 6.71 22.56
N GLU A 404 -14.94 6.25 23.36
CA GLU A 404 -14.59 4.83 23.42
C GLU A 404 -15.80 4.00 23.85
N GLY A 405 -16.07 2.93 23.10
CA GLY A 405 -17.23 2.07 23.32
C GLY A 405 -18.54 2.57 22.70
N LYS A 406 -18.56 3.76 22.10
CA LYS A 406 -19.73 4.25 21.34
C LYS A 406 -19.76 3.64 19.93
N LEU A 407 -19.99 2.33 19.87
CA LEU A 407 -19.89 1.56 18.63
C LEU A 407 -20.98 1.92 17.60
N GLU A 408 -22.02 2.61 18.00
CA GLU A 408 -23.03 3.21 17.10
C GLU A 408 -22.44 4.27 16.16
N LEU A 409 -21.24 4.76 16.42
CA LEU A 409 -20.51 5.66 15.53
C LEU A 409 -19.90 4.94 14.31
N LEU A 410 -19.64 3.62 14.43
CA LEU A 410 -19.09 2.85 13.31
C LEU A 410 -20.17 2.67 12.24
N GLY A 411 -19.89 3.12 11.02
CA GLY A 411 -20.86 3.09 9.93
C GLY A 411 -22.12 3.91 10.21
N ALA A 412 -22.04 4.92 11.07
CA ALA A 412 -23.18 5.77 11.40
C ALA A 412 -23.81 6.37 10.11
N PRO A 413 -25.14 6.55 10.08
CA PRO A 413 -25.83 7.05 8.88
C PRO A 413 -25.25 8.37 8.34
N GLU A 414 -24.83 9.28 9.22
CA GLU A 414 -24.21 10.54 8.86
C GLU A 414 -22.82 10.36 8.22
N HIS A 415 -22.02 9.40 8.69
CA HIS A 415 -20.71 9.07 8.08
C HIS A 415 -20.90 8.45 6.70
N ARG A 416 -21.83 7.51 6.59
CA ARG A 416 -22.19 6.88 5.32
C ARG A 416 -22.75 7.87 4.30
N ALA A 417 -23.53 8.86 4.76
CA ALA A 417 -24.01 9.93 3.89
C ALA A 417 -22.86 10.77 3.31
N ILE A 418 -21.82 11.05 4.11
CA ILE A 418 -20.58 11.71 3.63
C ILE A 418 -19.86 10.81 2.60
N ALA A 419 -19.74 9.50 2.86
CA ALA A 419 -19.12 8.57 1.93
C ALA A 419 -19.91 8.48 0.62
N ARG A 420 -21.24 8.38 0.66
CA ARG A 420 -22.11 8.35 -0.51
C ARG A 420 -21.99 9.66 -1.33
N GLU A 421 -21.93 10.82 -0.68
CA GLU A 421 -21.64 12.10 -1.32
C GLU A 421 -20.27 12.09 -1.99
N ALA A 422 -19.25 11.56 -1.31
CA ALA A 422 -17.90 11.46 -1.83
C ALA A 422 -17.84 10.57 -3.09
N VAL A 423 -18.52 9.43 -3.09
CA VAL A 423 -18.66 8.56 -4.28
C VAL A 423 -19.29 9.35 -5.42
N SER A 424 -20.46 9.97 -5.19
CA SER A 424 -21.18 10.68 -6.25
C SER A 424 -20.37 11.82 -6.87
N LYS A 425 -19.56 12.52 -6.05
CA LYS A 425 -18.70 13.64 -6.50
C LYS A 425 -17.41 13.18 -7.18
N SER A 426 -16.95 11.96 -6.93
CA SER A 426 -15.69 11.43 -7.47
C SER A 426 -15.80 10.82 -8.86
N LEU A 427 -17.01 10.41 -9.26
CA LEU A 427 -17.24 9.75 -10.55
C LEU A 427 -16.90 10.67 -11.72
N VAL A 428 -16.08 10.17 -12.66
CA VAL A 428 -15.71 10.91 -13.86
C VAL A 428 -16.30 10.26 -15.10
N LEU A 429 -17.17 10.99 -15.80
CA LEU A 429 -17.76 10.54 -17.05
C LEU A 429 -16.76 10.78 -18.20
N LEU A 430 -16.22 9.71 -18.77
CA LEU A 430 -15.28 9.80 -19.89
C LEU A 430 -15.97 9.76 -21.24
N LYS A 431 -17.07 9.00 -21.36
CA LYS A 431 -17.86 8.85 -22.58
C LYS A 431 -19.34 8.70 -22.24
N ASN A 432 -20.24 9.31 -23.05
CA ASN A 432 -21.68 9.07 -23.01
C ASN A 432 -22.31 9.35 -24.38
N GLU A 433 -22.74 8.31 -25.06
CA GLU A 433 -23.43 8.40 -26.36
C GLU A 433 -24.96 8.56 -26.21
N GLY A 434 -25.39 9.10 -25.07
CA GLY A 434 -26.80 9.40 -24.79
C GLY A 434 -27.54 8.27 -24.07
N VAL A 435 -26.85 7.25 -23.58
CA VAL A 435 -27.47 6.17 -22.79
C VAL A 435 -27.73 6.61 -21.35
N LEU A 436 -26.88 7.47 -20.77
CA LEU A 436 -27.05 8.03 -19.44
C LEU A 436 -27.72 9.42 -19.48
N PRO A 437 -28.54 9.78 -18.46
CA PRO A 437 -28.91 8.96 -17.29
C PRO A 437 -29.96 7.91 -17.64
N LEU A 438 -29.90 6.78 -16.93
CA LEU A 438 -30.88 5.70 -17.11
C LEU A 438 -32.22 6.09 -16.50
N LYS A 439 -33.32 5.63 -17.13
CA LYS A 439 -34.65 5.75 -16.52
C LYS A 439 -34.77 4.79 -15.33
N SER A 440 -35.28 5.28 -14.21
CA SER A 440 -35.53 4.41 -13.06
C SER A 440 -36.62 3.36 -13.28
N SER A 441 -37.36 3.43 -14.40
CA SER A 441 -38.30 2.42 -14.81
C SER A 441 -37.72 1.32 -15.72
N ALA A 442 -36.44 1.37 -16.03
CA ALA A 442 -35.79 0.43 -16.92
C ALA A 442 -35.54 -0.94 -16.27
N ARG A 443 -35.40 -1.97 -17.12
CA ARG A 443 -34.85 -3.27 -16.75
C ARG A 443 -33.34 -3.21 -16.94
N VAL A 444 -32.62 -3.28 -15.86
CA VAL A 444 -31.17 -3.13 -15.84
C VAL A 444 -30.51 -4.48 -15.55
N LEU A 445 -29.61 -4.92 -16.42
CA LEU A 445 -28.70 -5.99 -16.12
C LEU A 445 -27.47 -5.37 -15.45
N VAL A 446 -27.04 -5.86 -14.28
CA VAL A 446 -25.77 -5.47 -13.68
C VAL A 446 -24.82 -6.65 -13.78
N ALA A 447 -23.71 -6.47 -14.48
CA ALA A 447 -22.77 -7.53 -14.82
C ALA A 447 -21.32 -7.14 -14.43
N GLY A 448 -20.40 -8.10 -14.60
CA GLY A 448 -19.02 -7.94 -14.22
C GLY A 448 -18.73 -8.34 -12.76
N ASP A 449 -17.50 -8.63 -12.46
CA ASP A 449 -17.07 -9.16 -11.16
C ASP A 449 -17.09 -8.12 -10.03
N GLY A 450 -17.09 -6.82 -10.35
CA GLY A 450 -17.25 -5.74 -9.40
C GLY A 450 -18.71 -5.35 -9.10
N ALA A 451 -19.70 -5.98 -9.76
CA ALA A 451 -21.10 -5.58 -9.65
C ALA A 451 -21.63 -5.66 -8.20
N ASP A 452 -21.39 -6.78 -7.54
CA ASP A 452 -21.83 -7.02 -6.16
C ASP A 452 -20.64 -7.41 -5.26
N ASP A 453 -19.57 -6.63 -5.32
CA ASP A 453 -18.33 -6.85 -4.55
C ASP A 453 -17.87 -5.53 -3.92
N ILE A 454 -18.19 -5.34 -2.62
CA ILE A 454 -17.76 -4.17 -1.85
C ILE A 454 -16.24 -4.21 -1.61
N GLY A 455 -15.64 -5.39 -1.45
CA GLY A 455 -14.21 -5.55 -1.27
C GLY A 455 -13.43 -5.04 -2.48
N LYS A 456 -13.85 -5.42 -3.69
CA LYS A 456 -13.27 -4.91 -4.95
C LYS A 456 -13.46 -3.41 -5.10
N ALA A 457 -14.64 -2.90 -4.76
CA ALA A 457 -14.94 -1.46 -4.79
C ALA A 457 -14.14 -0.67 -3.77
N ALA A 458 -13.78 -1.26 -2.63
CA ALA A 458 -12.99 -0.63 -1.59
C ALA A 458 -11.48 -0.64 -1.89
N GLY A 459 -10.97 -1.67 -2.55
CA GLY A 459 -9.56 -1.75 -2.93
C GLY A 459 -8.62 -2.16 -1.79
N GLY A 460 -7.34 -1.86 -1.95
CA GLY A 460 -6.30 -2.13 -0.95
C GLY A 460 -6.53 -1.37 0.36
N TRP A 461 -5.79 -1.73 1.40
CA TRP A 461 -5.94 -1.13 2.73
C TRP A 461 -7.37 -1.23 3.28
N THR A 462 -8.06 -2.35 3.03
CA THR A 462 -9.43 -2.55 3.49
C THR A 462 -9.54 -3.89 4.21
N LEU A 463 -9.73 -3.87 5.54
CA LEU A 463 -9.71 -4.95 6.52
C LEU A 463 -8.36 -5.71 6.53
N THR A 464 -7.88 -6.12 5.39
CA THR A 464 -6.52 -6.66 5.20
C THR A 464 -5.66 -5.64 4.47
N TRP A 465 -4.35 -5.74 4.61
CA TRP A 465 -3.41 -4.84 3.92
C TRP A 465 -3.66 -4.78 2.41
N GLN A 466 -3.72 -5.95 1.74
CA GLN A 466 -3.96 -6.01 0.31
C GLN A 466 -5.42 -5.78 -0.11
N GLY A 467 -6.36 -5.72 0.83
CA GLY A 467 -7.79 -5.61 0.54
C GLY A 467 -8.40 -6.89 -0.05
N THR A 468 -7.67 -8.00 0.01
CA THR A 468 -8.07 -9.28 -0.59
C THR A 468 -8.85 -10.17 0.37
N GLY A 469 -9.68 -11.08 -0.19
CA GLY A 469 -10.45 -12.06 0.58
C GLY A 469 -11.63 -11.48 1.36
N ASN A 470 -11.98 -10.22 1.14
CA ASN A 470 -13.16 -9.58 1.72
C ASN A 470 -14.45 -10.05 1.04
N LYS A 471 -15.54 -10.05 1.81
CA LYS A 471 -16.89 -10.39 1.35
C LYS A 471 -17.86 -9.28 1.74
N ASN A 472 -18.99 -9.16 1.05
CA ASN A 472 -20.01 -8.16 1.40
C ASN A 472 -20.47 -8.27 2.87
N SER A 473 -20.44 -9.48 3.47
CA SER A 473 -20.75 -9.69 4.89
C SER A 473 -19.79 -9.00 5.86
N ASP A 474 -18.58 -8.65 5.41
CA ASP A 474 -17.59 -7.95 6.22
C ASP A 474 -17.87 -6.43 6.31
N PHE A 475 -18.85 -5.96 5.51
CA PHE A 475 -19.31 -4.57 5.46
C PHE A 475 -20.79 -4.46 5.86
N PRO A 476 -21.17 -4.70 7.13
CA PRO A 476 -22.56 -4.85 7.55
C PRO A 476 -23.42 -3.61 7.30
N HIS A 477 -22.81 -2.44 7.16
CA HIS A 477 -23.47 -1.17 6.86
C HIS A 477 -23.29 -0.73 5.41
N GLY A 478 -22.44 -1.43 4.63
CA GLY A 478 -22.11 -1.07 3.27
C GLY A 478 -23.21 -1.42 2.26
N GLN A 479 -23.16 -0.80 1.09
CA GLN A 479 -24.03 -1.08 -0.05
C GLN A 479 -23.16 -1.31 -1.30
N SER A 480 -23.31 -2.47 -1.95
CA SER A 480 -22.67 -2.72 -3.24
C SER A 480 -23.25 -1.85 -4.35
N ILE A 481 -22.54 -1.74 -5.47
CA ILE A 481 -23.04 -1.00 -6.65
C ILE A 481 -24.34 -1.64 -7.15
N PHE A 482 -24.40 -2.97 -7.23
CA PHE A 482 -25.65 -3.68 -7.55
C PHE A 482 -26.77 -3.33 -6.58
N GLY A 483 -26.50 -3.35 -5.27
CA GLY A 483 -27.50 -3.00 -4.26
C GLY A 483 -28.07 -1.59 -4.46
N GLY A 484 -27.21 -0.62 -4.74
CA GLY A 484 -27.60 0.75 -5.03
C GLY A 484 -28.43 0.88 -6.31
N VAL A 485 -28.02 0.21 -7.39
CA VAL A 485 -28.77 0.17 -8.66
C VAL A 485 -30.14 -0.47 -8.47
N ALA A 486 -30.21 -1.63 -7.80
CA ALA A 486 -31.47 -2.35 -7.58
C ALA A 486 -32.47 -1.52 -6.76
N GLU A 487 -32.00 -0.83 -5.72
CA GLU A 487 -32.83 0.10 -4.94
C GLU A 487 -33.38 1.24 -5.80
N ALA A 488 -32.47 1.92 -6.56
CA ALA A 488 -32.85 3.07 -7.36
C ALA A 488 -33.86 2.76 -8.48
N VAL A 489 -33.68 1.63 -9.21
CA VAL A 489 -34.63 1.26 -10.28
C VAL A 489 -35.94 0.71 -9.71
N LYS A 490 -35.89 -0.03 -8.60
CA LYS A 490 -37.11 -0.52 -7.92
C LYS A 490 -38.02 0.64 -7.46
N ALA A 491 -37.41 1.71 -6.92
CA ALA A 491 -38.13 2.92 -6.52
C ALA A 491 -38.84 3.61 -7.72
N GLY A 492 -38.32 3.45 -8.92
CA GLY A 492 -38.92 3.95 -10.16
C GLY A 492 -39.90 3.01 -10.86
N GLY A 493 -40.06 1.78 -10.37
CA GLY A 493 -40.90 0.74 -10.96
C GLY A 493 -40.22 -0.11 -12.04
N GLY A 494 -38.85 0.01 -12.14
CA GLY A 494 -38.01 -0.86 -12.94
C GLY A 494 -37.56 -2.11 -12.19
N SER A 495 -36.59 -2.82 -12.77
CA SER A 495 -35.97 -4.01 -12.16
C SER A 495 -34.48 -4.08 -12.45
N ALA A 496 -33.73 -4.72 -11.55
CA ALA A 496 -32.33 -5.05 -11.76
C ALA A 496 -32.13 -6.56 -11.66
N GLU A 497 -31.33 -7.12 -12.55
CA GLU A 497 -30.88 -8.51 -12.53
C GLU A 497 -29.36 -8.54 -12.39
N LEU A 498 -28.83 -9.35 -11.47
CA LEU A 498 -27.38 -9.54 -11.30
C LEU A 498 -26.93 -10.76 -12.09
N SER A 499 -25.91 -10.59 -12.92
CA SER A 499 -25.25 -11.69 -13.61
C SER A 499 -23.81 -11.32 -13.95
N VAL A 500 -22.85 -11.85 -13.21
CA VAL A 500 -21.42 -11.57 -13.42
C VAL A 500 -21.00 -11.87 -14.88
N THR A 501 -21.53 -12.93 -15.47
CA THR A 501 -21.21 -13.38 -16.83
C THR A 501 -22.05 -12.70 -17.92
N GLY A 502 -22.99 -11.83 -17.54
CA GLY A 502 -23.86 -11.13 -18.48
C GLY A 502 -24.96 -11.97 -19.12
N ASP A 503 -25.32 -13.12 -18.52
CA ASP A 503 -26.47 -13.90 -18.93
C ASP A 503 -27.73 -13.28 -18.30
N TYR A 504 -28.86 -13.39 -18.96
CA TYR A 504 -30.11 -12.79 -18.46
C TYR A 504 -31.33 -13.66 -18.79
N LYS A 505 -32.35 -13.58 -17.94
CA LYS A 505 -33.63 -14.30 -18.14
C LYS A 505 -34.54 -13.58 -19.13
N GLN A 506 -34.52 -12.25 -19.10
CA GLN A 506 -35.32 -11.41 -19.98
C GLN A 506 -34.41 -10.30 -20.53
N LYS A 507 -34.47 -10.03 -21.84
CA LYS A 507 -33.61 -9.01 -22.46
C LYS A 507 -33.73 -7.69 -21.70
N PRO A 508 -32.60 -7.17 -21.16
CA PRO A 508 -32.59 -5.91 -20.46
C PRO A 508 -32.68 -4.72 -21.42
N ASP A 509 -33.10 -3.58 -20.92
CA ASP A 509 -33.08 -2.32 -21.67
C ASP A 509 -31.68 -1.73 -21.75
N VAL A 510 -30.82 -2.05 -20.75
CA VAL A 510 -29.42 -1.62 -20.63
C VAL A 510 -28.63 -2.55 -19.71
N ALA A 511 -27.35 -2.68 -19.95
CA ALA A 511 -26.41 -3.34 -19.04
C ALA A 511 -25.48 -2.32 -18.39
N ILE A 512 -25.33 -2.39 -17.06
CA ILE A 512 -24.25 -1.75 -16.31
C ILE A 512 -23.21 -2.84 -16.04
N VAL A 513 -22.00 -2.68 -16.58
CA VAL A 513 -20.91 -3.63 -16.38
C VAL A 513 -19.89 -3.00 -15.45
N VAL A 514 -19.73 -3.60 -14.26
CA VAL A 514 -18.78 -3.13 -13.24
C VAL A 514 -17.58 -4.06 -13.24
N PHE A 515 -16.43 -3.55 -13.57
CA PHE A 515 -15.19 -4.30 -13.72
C PHE A 515 -13.96 -3.43 -13.40
N GLY A 516 -12.80 -4.02 -13.24
CA GLY A 516 -11.59 -3.26 -12.99
C GLY A 516 -10.48 -4.05 -12.30
N GLU A 517 -9.54 -3.32 -11.70
CA GLU A 517 -8.42 -3.92 -10.97
C GLU A 517 -8.91 -4.72 -9.75
N ASN A 518 -8.22 -5.82 -9.45
CA ASN A 518 -8.38 -6.48 -8.16
C ASN A 518 -7.64 -5.70 -7.08
N PRO A 519 -8.07 -5.77 -5.81
CA PRO A 519 -7.40 -5.08 -4.71
C PRO A 519 -5.90 -5.39 -4.60
N TYR A 520 -5.10 -4.39 -4.32
CA TYR A 520 -3.67 -4.46 -4.06
C TYR A 520 -3.23 -3.30 -3.18
N ALA A 521 -2.09 -3.44 -2.52
CA ALA A 521 -1.42 -2.36 -1.80
C ALA A 521 0.09 -2.37 -2.06
N GLU A 522 0.70 -1.18 -2.05
CA GLU A 522 2.13 -0.93 -2.15
C GLU A 522 2.79 -1.59 -3.38
N PHE A 523 4.02 -2.11 -3.24
CA PHE A 523 4.80 -2.74 -4.31
C PHE A 523 4.06 -3.88 -5.03
N GLN A 524 3.08 -4.51 -4.37
CA GLN A 524 2.26 -5.53 -5.02
C GLN A 524 1.35 -4.95 -6.11
N GLY A 525 1.11 -3.66 -6.10
CA GLY A 525 0.40 -2.92 -7.13
C GLY A 525 1.29 -2.39 -8.25
N ASP A 526 2.63 -2.50 -8.16
CA ASP A 526 3.53 -2.02 -9.21
C ASP A 526 3.30 -2.77 -10.53
N ILE A 527 3.19 -2.03 -11.63
CA ILE A 527 2.97 -2.57 -12.98
C ILE A 527 4.04 -2.10 -13.95
N ALA A 528 4.28 -2.88 -14.98
CA ALA A 528 5.27 -2.54 -15.99
C ALA A 528 4.77 -1.53 -17.02
N THR A 529 3.49 -1.60 -17.36
CA THR A 529 2.81 -0.72 -18.33
C THR A 529 1.42 -0.39 -17.85
N ALA A 530 0.84 0.69 -18.36
CA ALA A 530 -0.53 1.09 -18.02
C ALA A 530 -1.63 0.31 -18.78
N GLU A 531 -1.33 -0.85 -19.36
CA GLU A 531 -2.32 -1.66 -20.07
C GLU A 531 -3.27 -2.36 -19.09
N TYR A 532 -4.58 -2.18 -19.30
CA TYR A 532 -5.59 -2.89 -18.54
C TYR A 532 -5.71 -4.35 -19.04
N GLN A 533 -5.66 -5.32 -18.11
CA GLN A 533 -5.71 -6.78 -18.40
C GLN A 533 -4.79 -7.18 -19.57
N PRO A 534 -3.45 -6.99 -19.44
CA PRO A 534 -2.53 -7.38 -20.49
C PRO A 534 -2.64 -8.88 -20.77
N GLY A 535 -2.87 -9.21 -22.04
CA GLY A 535 -2.96 -10.60 -22.53
C GLY A 535 -4.29 -11.32 -22.25
N ASP A 536 -5.04 -11.01 -21.22
CA ASP A 536 -6.38 -11.53 -20.95
C ASP A 536 -7.38 -10.36 -20.95
N LYS A 537 -8.31 -10.40 -21.87
CA LYS A 537 -9.31 -9.36 -22.09
C LYS A 537 -10.73 -9.84 -21.75
N THR A 538 -10.88 -10.52 -20.61
CA THR A 538 -12.16 -11.12 -20.17
C THR A 538 -13.27 -10.07 -20.07
N ASP A 539 -12.98 -8.91 -19.51
CA ASP A 539 -13.99 -7.85 -19.36
C ASP A 539 -14.37 -7.24 -20.71
N LEU A 540 -13.39 -7.03 -21.60
CA LEU A 540 -13.66 -6.62 -22.98
C LEU A 540 -14.53 -7.64 -23.71
N ALA A 541 -14.31 -8.93 -23.51
CA ALA A 541 -15.12 -9.97 -24.11
C ALA A 541 -16.58 -9.92 -23.61
N LEU A 542 -16.80 -9.64 -22.32
CA LEU A 542 -18.12 -9.44 -21.73
C LEU A 542 -18.82 -8.22 -22.34
N LEU A 543 -18.13 -7.09 -22.45
CA LEU A 543 -18.67 -5.88 -23.08
C LEU A 543 -19.10 -6.15 -24.54
N LYS A 544 -18.21 -6.77 -25.34
CA LYS A 544 -18.48 -7.14 -26.74
C LYS A 544 -19.63 -8.15 -26.85
N LYS A 545 -19.75 -9.12 -25.93
CA LYS A 545 -20.87 -10.08 -25.86
C LYS A 545 -22.21 -9.35 -25.75
N LEU A 546 -22.33 -8.40 -24.82
CA LEU A 546 -23.58 -7.67 -24.58
C LEU A 546 -23.90 -6.72 -25.75
N LYS A 547 -22.91 -6.04 -26.29
CA LYS A 547 -23.07 -5.17 -27.48
C LYS A 547 -23.54 -5.95 -28.70
N ALA A 548 -23.00 -7.15 -28.95
CA ALA A 548 -23.40 -8.01 -30.07
C ALA A 548 -24.89 -8.47 -29.98
N GLN A 549 -25.46 -8.49 -28.76
CA GLN A 549 -26.86 -8.76 -28.51
C GLN A 549 -27.77 -7.52 -28.65
N GLY A 550 -27.18 -6.36 -29.03
CA GLY A 550 -27.90 -5.10 -29.17
C GLY A 550 -28.37 -4.53 -27.83
N ILE A 551 -27.62 -4.78 -26.75
CA ILE A 551 -27.86 -4.20 -25.42
C ILE A 551 -26.93 -2.99 -25.27
N PRO A 552 -27.46 -1.78 -24.97
CA PRO A 552 -26.61 -0.65 -24.59
C PRO A 552 -25.79 -0.95 -23.35
N VAL A 553 -24.51 -0.57 -23.33
CA VAL A 553 -23.55 -0.90 -22.27
C VAL A 553 -23.03 0.36 -21.58
N VAL A 554 -23.20 0.42 -20.27
CA VAL A 554 -22.60 1.42 -19.38
C VAL A 554 -21.48 0.73 -18.60
N SER A 555 -20.25 1.11 -18.86
CA SER A 555 -19.08 0.63 -18.10
C SER A 555 -18.85 1.48 -16.86
N VAL A 556 -18.69 0.81 -15.71
CA VAL A 556 -18.27 1.38 -14.44
C VAL A 556 -16.91 0.75 -14.11
N PHE A 557 -15.85 1.52 -14.31
CA PHE A 557 -14.48 1.04 -14.21
C PHE A 557 -13.91 1.30 -12.82
N LEU A 558 -13.55 0.24 -12.11
CA LEU A 558 -12.94 0.28 -10.78
C LEU A 558 -11.42 0.21 -10.93
N SER A 559 -10.71 1.25 -10.55
CA SER A 559 -9.25 1.24 -10.64
C SER A 559 -8.58 2.19 -9.65
N GLY A 560 -7.39 1.82 -9.23
CA GLY A 560 -6.53 2.65 -8.39
C GLY A 560 -5.69 3.67 -9.18
N ARG A 561 -5.86 3.72 -10.51
CA ARG A 561 -5.06 4.56 -11.43
C ARG A 561 -5.73 4.69 -12.79
N PRO A 562 -5.39 5.68 -13.63
CA PRO A 562 -5.72 5.63 -15.05
C PRO A 562 -4.99 4.47 -15.72
N LEU A 563 -5.72 3.71 -16.51
CA LEU A 563 -5.17 2.62 -17.31
C LEU A 563 -5.59 2.77 -18.78
N TRP A 564 -4.77 2.29 -19.68
CA TRP A 564 -5.14 2.24 -21.08
C TRP A 564 -6.28 1.23 -21.29
N THR A 565 -7.43 1.73 -21.64
CA THR A 565 -8.72 1.01 -21.75
C THR A 565 -9.43 1.36 -23.06
N ASN A 566 -8.70 1.72 -24.11
CA ASN A 566 -9.30 2.13 -25.38
C ASN A 566 -10.29 1.12 -25.95
N PRO A 567 -9.97 -0.21 -25.96
CA PRO A 567 -10.91 -1.22 -26.44
C PRO A 567 -12.21 -1.29 -25.63
N GLU A 568 -12.12 -1.14 -24.30
CA GLU A 568 -13.24 -1.16 -23.37
C GLU A 568 -14.11 0.10 -23.56
N ILE A 569 -13.48 1.27 -23.76
CA ILE A 569 -14.18 2.53 -24.05
C ILE A 569 -14.93 2.43 -25.40
N ASN A 570 -14.29 1.85 -26.44
CA ASN A 570 -14.93 1.64 -27.73
C ASN A 570 -16.15 0.70 -27.63
N ALA A 571 -16.06 -0.35 -26.82
CA ALA A 571 -17.12 -1.33 -26.61
C ALA A 571 -18.26 -0.82 -25.70
N SER A 572 -18.21 0.41 -25.19
CA SER A 572 -19.18 0.98 -24.27
C SER A 572 -19.98 2.14 -24.92
N ASP A 573 -21.26 2.29 -24.56
CA ASP A 573 -22.07 3.48 -24.91
C ASP A 573 -21.85 4.62 -23.89
N ALA A 574 -21.52 4.28 -22.64
CA ALA A 574 -20.98 5.21 -21.65
C ALA A 574 -19.87 4.54 -20.86
N PHE A 575 -18.85 5.34 -20.48
CA PHE A 575 -17.72 4.88 -19.69
C PHE A 575 -17.47 5.83 -18.51
N VAL A 576 -17.51 5.28 -17.30
CA VAL A 576 -17.37 6.01 -16.04
C VAL A 576 -16.15 5.46 -15.31
N ALA A 577 -15.16 6.32 -15.04
CA ALA A 577 -14.11 6.04 -14.11
C ALA A 577 -14.65 6.25 -12.69
N ALA A 578 -14.84 5.14 -11.97
CA ALA A 578 -15.42 5.13 -10.62
C ALA A 578 -14.33 5.06 -9.52
N TRP A 579 -13.08 4.88 -9.91
CA TRP A 579 -11.94 4.73 -9.01
C TRP A 579 -12.14 3.56 -8.05
N LEU A 580 -11.90 3.78 -6.77
CA LEU A 580 -12.16 2.84 -5.68
C LEU A 580 -13.15 3.50 -4.71
N PRO A 581 -14.48 3.33 -4.93
CA PRO A 581 -15.52 4.10 -4.27
C PRO A 581 -15.78 3.72 -2.80
N GLY A 582 -15.22 2.61 -2.30
CA GLY A 582 -15.42 2.20 -0.91
C GLY A 582 -16.78 1.50 -0.67
N SER A 583 -17.33 1.68 0.54
CA SER A 583 -18.51 0.91 1.00
C SER A 583 -19.86 1.45 0.54
N GLU A 584 -19.92 2.61 -0.12
CA GLU A 584 -21.19 3.26 -0.46
C GLU A 584 -21.47 3.25 -1.97
N GLY A 585 -21.56 2.05 -2.56
CA GLY A 585 -21.84 1.86 -4.00
C GLY A 585 -23.15 2.49 -4.49
N GLY A 586 -24.10 2.78 -3.59
CA GLY A 586 -25.28 3.55 -3.88
C GLY A 586 -25.01 4.94 -4.47
N GLY A 587 -23.87 5.56 -4.12
CA GLY A 587 -23.44 6.83 -4.71
C GLY A 587 -23.18 6.77 -6.21
N VAL A 588 -22.82 5.59 -6.75
CA VAL A 588 -22.73 5.35 -8.19
C VAL A 588 -24.11 5.40 -8.80
N ALA A 589 -25.08 4.68 -8.21
CA ALA A 589 -26.46 4.67 -8.69
C ALA A 589 -27.12 6.06 -8.66
N ASP A 590 -26.83 6.87 -7.67
CA ASP A 590 -27.36 8.24 -7.55
C ASP A 590 -27.08 9.10 -8.78
N VAL A 591 -25.93 8.90 -9.41
CA VAL A 591 -25.50 9.66 -10.60
C VAL A 591 -25.97 8.98 -11.88
N LEU A 592 -25.91 7.64 -11.97
CA LEU A 592 -26.26 6.92 -13.20
C LEU A 592 -27.77 6.86 -13.47
N ILE A 593 -28.61 6.85 -12.41
CA ILE A 593 -30.03 6.61 -12.52
C ILE A 593 -30.83 7.90 -12.27
N GLY A 594 -31.53 8.34 -13.28
CA GLY A 594 -32.44 9.48 -13.23
C GLY A 594 -33.81 9.14 -12.65
N ASP A 595 -34.78 10.01 -12.89
CA ASP A 595 -36.17 9.77 -12.58
C ASP A 595 -36.81 8.83 -13.61
N LYS A 596 -38.13 8.61 -13.54
CA LYS A 596 -38.89 7.77 -14.49
C LYS A 596 -38.82 8.28 -15.93
N ALA A 597 -38.64 9.58 -16.13
CA ALA A 597 -38.50 10.20 -17.43
C ALA A 597 -37.08 10.21 -17.96
N GLY A 598 -36.10 9.86 -17.09
CA GLY A 598 -34.68 9.91 -17.39
C GLY A 598 -34.05 11.27 -17.11
N LYS A 599 -34.67 12.12 -16.27
CA LYS A 599 -34.04 13.36 -15.82
C LYS A 599 -33.02 13.06 -14.73
N PRO A 600 -31.77 13.59 -14.80
CA PRO A 600 -30.74 13.34 -13.80
C PRO A 600 -31.20 13.79 -12.42
N ARG A 601 -30.90 13.00 -11.39
CA ARG A 601 -31.04 13.38 -9.98
C ARG A 601 -29.80 14.17 -9.54
N PHE A 602 -28.65 13.66 -9.92
CA PHE A 602 -27.34 14.29 -9.70
C PHE A 602 -26.58 14.33 -11.02
N ASP A 603 -25.79 15.38 -11.23
CA ASP A 603 -24.91 15.47 -12.39
C ASP A 603 -23.49 15.03 -12.03
N PHE A 604 -22.74 14.56 -13.00
CA PHE A 604 -21.31 14.28 -12.84
C PHE A 604 -20.55 15.57 -12.51
N LYS A 605 -19.83 15.57 -11.41
CA LYS A 605 -18.98 16.68 -10.96
C LYS A 605 -17.50 16.35 -11.03
N GLY A 606 -17.15 15.07 -10.95
CA GLY A 606 -15.78 14.60 -10.92
C GLY A 606 -15.01 15.01 -12.17
N LYS A 607 -13.72 15.35 -11.97
CA LYS A 607 -12.75 15.70 -12.99
C LYS A 607 -11.51 14.85 -12.79
N LEU A 608 -10.92 14.37 -13.87
CA LEU A 608 -9.70 13.58 -13.80
C LEU A 608 -8.66 14.28 -12.92
N SER A 609 -8.23 13.61 -11.89
CA SER A 609 -7.14 14.01 -11.00
C SER A 609 -5.78 13.51 -11.50
N PHE A 610 -5.82 12.65 -12.49
CA PHE A 610 -4.67 12.12 -13.24
C PHE A 610 -5.01 12.10 -14.73
N SER A 611 -4.01 12.32 -15.56
CA SER A 611 -4.11 12.25 -17.02
C SER A 611 -4.37 10.81 -17.45
N TRP A 612 -5.24 10.60 -18.44
CA TRP A 612 -5.59 9.26 -18.94
C TRP A 612 -4.73 8.92 -20.16
N PRO A 613 -4.00 7.79 -20.16
CA PRO A 613 -3.03 7.49 -21.20
C PRO A 613 -3.69 7.15 -22.54
N LYS A 614 -3.09 7.63 -23.62
CA LYS A 614 -3.48 7.34 -25.00
C LYS A 614 -2.92 6.01 -25.49
N ARG A 615 -1.77 5.60 -24.96
CA ARG A 615 -1.09 4.31 -25.14
C ARG A 615 -0.63 3.77 -23.80
N ALA A 616 -0.53 2.47 -23.70
CA ALA A 616 -0.16 1.78 -22.46
C ALA A 616 1.32 1.93 -22.07
N ASP A 617 2.17 2.33 -23.01
CA ASP A 617 3.61 2.58 -22.82
C ASP A 617 3.97 4.06 -22.58
N GLN A 618 2.97 4.92 -22.35
CA GLN A 618 3.14 6.38 -22.35
C GLN A 618 3.59 6.95 -20.98
N GLU A 619 3.71 6.12 -19.96
CA GLU A 619 4.09 6.57 -18.62
C GLU A 619 5.60 6.88 -18.49
N PRO A 620 5.96 7.93 -17.72
CA PRO A 620 5.09 8.83 -16.95
C PRO A 620 4.36 9.86 -17.85
N LEU A 621 3.13 10.24 -17.45
CA LEU A 621 2.28 11.17 -18.19
C LEU A 621 1.60 12.14 -17.21
N ASN A 622 2.04 13.40 -17.17
CA ASN A 622 1.49 14.36 -16.22
C ASN A 622 1.28 15.73 -16.85
N VAL A 623 0.28 16.45 -16.37
CA VAL A 623 0.04 17.84 -16.77
C VAL A 623 1.28 18.70 -16.53
N GLY A 624 1.66 19.47 -17.55
CA GLY A 624 2.83 20.34 -17.51
C GLY A 624 4.14 19.67 -17.97
N ASP A 625 4.16 18.37 -18.21
CA ASP A 625 5.33 17.68 -18.74
C ASP A 625 5.55 18.01 -20.24
N LYS A 626 6.82 18.00 -20.67
CA LYS A 626 7.16 18.19 -22.08
C LYS A 626 6.62 17.03 -22.92
N GLY A 627 5.90 17.34 -23.99
CA GLY A 627 5.31 16.31 -24.87
C GLY A 627 4.01 15.71 -24.32
N TYR A 628 3.34 16.41 -23.42
CA TYR A 628 2.07 16.01 -22.85
C TYR A 628 1.00 15.77 -23.92
N ASP A 629 0.62 14.52 -24.16
CA ASP A 629 -0.37 14.08 -25.17
C ASP A 629 -1.27 12.96 -24.62
N PRO A 630 -2.10 13.23 -23.61
CA PRO A 630 -3.01 12.24 -23.05
C PRO A 630 -4.19 11.91 -23.96
N LEU A 631 -4.86 10.78 -23.72
CA LEU A 631 -6.18 10.51 -24.29
C LEU A 631 -7.22 11.48 -23.72
N PHE A 632 -7.30 11.55 -22.38
CA PHE A 632 -8.09 12.57 -21.68
C PHE A 632 -7.15 13.34 -20.75
N ALA A 633 -7.15 14.66 -20.93
CA ALA A 633 -6.28 15.54 -20.16
C ALA A 633 -6.70 15.61 -18.68
N TYR A 634 -5.75 15.93 -17.82
CA TYR A 634 -6.02 16.34 -16.44
C TYR A 634 -7.17 17.37 -16.40
N GLY A 635 -8.12 17.15 -15.48
CA GLY A 635 -9.32 18.00 -15.37
C GLY A 635 -10.43 17.67 -16.37
N TYR A 636 -10.25 16.68 -17.26
CA TYR A 636 -11.33 16.23 -18.14
C TYR A 636 -12.44 15.54 -17.33
N GLY A 637 -13.66 15.64 -17.83
CA GLY A 637 -14.84 14.96 -17.32
C GLY A 637 -16.08 15.60 -17.93
N LEU A 638 -16.93 14.77 -18.53
CA LEU A 638 -18.21 15.17 -19.06
C LEU A 638 -19.23 15.35 -17.93
N SER A 639 -20.36 15.94 -18.26
CA SER A 639 -21.54 16.01 -17.39
C SER A 639 -22.81 15.96 -18.27
N TYR A 640 -23.95 15.78 -17.65
CA TYR A 640 -25.23 15.82 -18.35
C TYR A 640 -25.49 17.22 -18.94
N ALA A 641 -25.06 18.25 -18.22
CA ALA A 641 -25.15 19.65 -18.67
C ALA A 641 -24.15 19.99 -19.79
N LYS A 642 -23.03 19.25 -19.88
CA LYS A 642 -21.97 19.43 -20.89
C LYS A 642 -21.61 18.09 -21.50
N PRO A 643 -22.46 17.53 -22.38
CA PRO A 643 -22.18 16.27 -23.03
C PRO A 643 -21.03 16.42 -24.04
N GLY A 644 -20.40 15.32 -24.39
CA GLY A 644 -19.35 15.24 -25.39
C GLY A 644 -19.36 13.87 -26.07
N LYS A 645 -18.90 13.82 -27.32
CA LYS A 645 -18.72 12.58 -28.08
C LYS A 645 -17.24 12.21 -28.09
N VAL A 646 -16.95 10.94 -27.92
CA VAL A 646 -15.61 10.36 -28.07
C VAL A 646 -15.60 9.58 -29.39
N ALA A 647 -14.67 9.97 -30.28
CA ALA A 647 -14.48 9.25 -31.55
C ALA A 647 -13.94 7.82 -31.26
N ALA A 648 -14.00 6.94 -32.24
CA ALA A 648 -13.38 5.63 -32.13
C ALA A 648 -11.89 5.75 -31.83
N LEU A 649 -11.43 5.05 -30.81
CA LEU A 649 -10.07 5.09 -30.32
C LEU A 649 -9.23 3.99 -30.97
N SER A 650 -7.92 4.23 -31.13
CA SER A 650 -6.98 3.17 -31.51
C SER A 650 -6.94 2.08 -30.45
N GLU A 651 -7.04 0.83 -30.86
CA GLU A 651 -6.93 -0.33 -29.98
C GLU A 651 -5.51 -0.91 -29.94
N GLU A 652 -4.53 -0.19 -30.49
CA GLU A 652 -3.11 -0.53 -30.41
C GLU A 652 -2.53 0.02 -29.09
N SER A 653 -2.09 -0.88 -28.20
CA SER A 653 -1.59 -0.49 -26.86
C SER A 653 -0.22 0.19 -26.92
N GLY A 654 0.55 0.03 -27.98
CA GLY A 654 1.94 0.46 -28.09
C GLY A 654 2.93 -0.50 -27.41
N VAL A 655 2.43 -1.49 -26.66
CA VAL A 655 3.23 -2.44 -25.91
C VAL A 655 3.44 -3.70 -26.75
N THR A 656 4.69 -4.15 -26.90
CA THR A 656 4.97 -5.44 -27.53
C THR A 656 4.49 -6.58 -26.65
N SER A 657 3.91 -7.63 -27.22
CA SER A 657 3.32 -8.78 -26.51
C SER A 657 4.23 -9.43 -25.45
N SER A 658 5.56 -9.31 -25.60
CA SER A 658 6.54 -9.81 -24.63
C SER A 658 6.64 -8.97 -23.35
N ALA A 659 6.29 -7.68 -23.40
CA ALA A 659 6.28 -6.81 -22.23
C ALA A 659 4.93 -6.86 -21.47
N ALA A 660 3.85 -7.21 -22.17
CA ALA A 660 2.49 -7.18 -21.65
C ALA A 660 2.09 -8.41 -20.83
N ALA A 661 2.77 -9.54 -21.01
CA ALA A 661 2.42 -10.78 -20.33
C ALA A 661 3.54 -11.20 -19.37
N ASN A 662 3.23 -11.32 -18.07
CA ASN A 662 4.13 -11.94 -17.09
C ASN A 662 4.20 -13.46 -17.30
N VAL A 663 4.34 -13.91 -18.57
CA VAL A 663 4.38 -15.34 -18.92
C VAL A 663 5.61 -16.04 -18.39
N ASP A 664 6.64 -15.30 -18.05
CA ASP A 664 7.91 -15.73 -17.49
C ASP A 664 7.98 -15.56 -15.95
N ARG A 665 7.02 -14.90 -15.33
CA ARG A 665 6.97 -14.62 -13.88
C ARG A 665 5.75 -15.29 -13.26
N TYR A 666 6.00 -16.35 -12.51
CA TYR A 666 4.93 -17.19 -11.96
C TYR A 666 4.53 -16.78 -10.54
N PHE A 667 5.51 -16.33 -9.76
CA PHE A 667 5.30 -15.84 -8.39
C PHE A 667 6.35 -14.79 -8.07
N MET A 668 5.91 -13.64 -7.57
CA MET A 668 6.76 -12.50 -7.22
C MET A 668 6.18 -11.78 -6.01
N ALA A 669 7.02 -11.42 -5.05
CA ALA A 669 6.65 -10.59 -3.92
C ALA A 669 5.34 -11.03 -3.22
N GLY A 670 5.24 -12.33 -2.88
CA GLY A 670 4.11 -12.87 -2.12
C GLY A 670 2.89 -13.30 -2.93
N ARG A 671 2.82 -13.04 -4.26
CA ARG A 671 1.66 -13.37 -5.12
C ARG A 671 2.05 -13.88 -6.51
N SER A 672 1.08 -14.47 -7.18
CA SER A 672 1.17 -14.80 -8.60
C SER A 672 0.62 -13.64 -9.44
N PRO A 673 1.44 -13.01 -10.30
CA PRO A 673 0.93 -11.99 -11.22
C PRO A 673 0.04 -12.63 -12.30
N SER A 674 -0.96 -11.89 -12.77
CA SER A 674 -1.78 -12.34 -13.91
C SER A 674 -0.88 -12.66 -15.12
N PRO A 675 -1.15 -13.75 -15.87
CA PRO A 675 -2.35 -14.60 -15.84
C PRO A 675 -2.27 -15.80 -14.89
N TRP A 676 -1.33 -15.83 -13.96
CA TRP A 676 -1.08 -16.95 -13.09
C TRP A 676 -1.88 -16.88 -11.79
N THR A 677 -2.29 -18.03 -11.28
CA THR A 677 -2.99 -18.17 -9.99
C THR A 677 -2.31 -19.27 -9.18
N LEU A 678 -1.99 -18.96 -7.92
CA LEU A 678 -1.50 -19.94 -6.96
C LEU A 678 -2.70 -20.62 -6.28
N THR A 679 -2.71 -21.94 -6.31
CA THR A 679 -3.75 -22.78 -5.69
C THR A 679 -3.14 -23.86 -4.82
N THR A 680 -3.88 -24.33 -3.84
CA THR A 680 -3.50 -25.46 -2.99
C THR A 680 -4.64 -26.47 -2.92
N SER A 681 -4.28 -27.74 -2.81
CA SER A 681 -5.24 -28.83 -2.56
C SER A 681 -4.63 -29.92 -1.68
N GLY A 682 -5.49 -30.63 -0.92
CA GLY A 682 -5.04 -31.69 -0.02
C GLY A 682 -4.35 -31.16 1.24
N ALA A 683 -3.36 -31.88 1.73
CA ALA A 683 -2.72 -31.67 3.03
C ALA A 683 -1.64 -30.55 3.01
N VAL A 684 -1.93 -29.41 2.41
CA VAL A 684 -1.05 -28.23 2.39
C VAL A 684 -1.84 -26.95 2.62
N ALA A 685 -1.29 -26.07 3.42
CA ALA A 685 -1.82 -24.73 3.66
C ALA A 685 -0.76 -23.67 3.32
N THR A 686 -1.20 -22.49 2.94
CA THR A 686 -0.29 -21.34 2.71
C THR A 686 -0.64 -20.17 3.61
N LYS A 687 0.39 -19.42 3.99
CA LYS A 687 0.25 -18.11 4.64
C LYS A 687 1.22 -17.12 4.06
N THR A 688 0.85 -15.86 4.06
CA THR A 688 1.73 -14.75 3.72
C THR A 688 2.67 -14.47 4.88
N ILE A 689 3.92 -14.18 4.61
CA ILE A 689 4.92 -13.82 5.63
C ILE A 689 5.89 -12.77 5.09
N ASP A 690 6.56 -12.10 6.01
CA ASP A 690 7.60 -11.12 5.71
C ASP A 690 8.94 -11.81 5.41
N ALA A 691 9.60 -11.37 4.34
CA ALA A 691 10.93 -11.84 3.97
C ALA A 691 11.81 -10.67 3.51
N GLY A 692 12.02 -9.72 4.39
CA GLY A 692 12.76 -8.48 4.12
C GLY A 692 11.88 -7.29 3.72
N ALA A 693 10.63 -7.52 3.33
CA ALA A 693 9.57 -6.54 3.20
C ALA A 693 8.26 -7.15 3.69
N GLN A 694 7.30 -6.33 4.04
CA GLN A 694 6.00 -6.78 4.54
C GLN A 694 5.31 -7.68 3.51
N GLU A 695 4.89 -8.87 3.93
CA GLU A 695 4.13 -9.86 3.15
C GLU A 695 4.67 -10.19 1.75
N ASN A 696 5.96 -10.02 1.52
CA ASN A 696 6.59 -10.27 0.22
C ASN A 696 6.94 -11.74 -0.04
N ALA A 697 6.50 -12.65 0.83
CA ALA A 697 6.73 -14.08 0.70
C ALA A 697 5.48 -14.91 1.02
N ARG A 698 5.44 -16.13 0.50
CA ARG A 698 4.42 -17.12 0.79
C ARG A 698 5.07 -18.36 1.41
N GLN A 699 4.68 -18.71 2.63
CA GLN A 699 5.02 -19.99 3.22
C GLN A 699 3.97 -21.03 2.84
N ALA A 700 4.40 -22.16 2.33
CA ALA A 700 3.59 -23.36 2.12
C ALA A 700 4.01 -24.43 3.13
N ALA A 701 3.06 -24.97 3.88
CA ALA A 701 3.31 -25.98 4.92
C ALA A 701 2.44 -27.22 4.63
N TRP A 702 3.11 -28.36 4.43
CA TRP A 702 2.49 -29.66 4.31
C TRP A 702 2.44 -30.33 5.67
N THR A 703 1.27 -30.83 6.03
CA THR A 703 1.01 -31.42 7.38
C THR A 703 1.56 -32.85 7.53
N GLY A 704 1.78 -33.56 6.43
CA GLY A 704 2.14 -34.98 6.44
C GLY A 704 0.96 -35.95 6.55
N GLU A 705 -0.28 -35.45 6.67
CA GLU A 705 -1.49 -36.27 6.83
C GLU A 705 -2.10 -36.75 5.51
N GLY A 706 -1.37 -36.62 4.42
CA GLY A 706 -1.79 -36.98 3.06
C GLY A 706 -1.04 -36.19 2.00
N GLN A 707 -1.38 -36.42 0.75
CA GLN A 707 -0.79 -35.68 -0.35
C GLN A 707 -1.29 -34.23 -0.34
N GLY A 708 -0.36 -33.28 -0.38
CA GLY A 708 -0.65 -31.85 -0.58
C GLY A 708 -0.03 -31.41 -1.90
N LEU A 709 -0.75 -30.58 -2.64
CA LEU A 709 -0.34 -29.97 -3.89
C LEU A 709 -0.41 -28.44 -3.78
N LEU A 710 0.69 -27.76 -4.05
CA LEU A 710 0.77 -26.33 -4.35
C LEU A 710 1.01 -26.19 -5.85
N ALA A 711 0.19 -25.46 -6.57
CA ALA A 711 0.35 -25.26 -8.00
C ALA A 711 0.16 -23.78 -8.38
N ILE A 712 0.91 -23.35 -9.39
CA ILE A 712 0.70 -22.08 -10.09
C ILE A 712 0.20 -22.45 -11.49
N SER A 713 -1.01 -22.04 -11.79
CA SER A 713 -1.68 -22.41 -13.04
C SER A 713 -2.31 -21.19 -13.72
N GLY A 714 -2.53 -21.29 -15.02
CA GLY A 714 -3.11 -20.25 -15.84
C GLY A 714 -3.54 -20.78 -17.21
N ARG A 715 -3.78 -19.85 -18.15
CA ARG A 715 -4.02 -20.23 -19.54
C ARG A 715 -2.82 -20.96 -20.15
N PRO A 716 -3.02 -21.82 -21.17
CA PRO A 716 -1.93 -22.49 -21.84
C PRO A 716 -0.92 -21.50 -22.43
N VAL A 717 0.36 -21.75 -22.21
CA VAL A 717 1.48 -20.99 -22.80
C VAL A 717 2.42 -21.95 -23.53
N ASP A 718 3.00 -21.49 -24.64
CA ASP A 718 4.02 -22.22 -25.37
C ASP A 718 5.42 -21.87 -24.81
N LEU A 719 6.03 -22.82 -24.13
CA LEU A 719 7.40 -22.76 -23.59
C LEU A 719 8.42 -23.56 -24.43
N SER A 720 8.08 -24.00 -25.63
CA SER A 720 8.96 -24.79 -26.46
C SER A 720 10.24 -24.05 -26.84
N ARG A 721 10.12 -22.73 -27.12
CA ARG A 721 11.28 -21.88 -27.46
C ARG A 721 12.19 -21.71 -26.24
N GLN A 722 11.63 -21.47 -25.05
CA GLN A 722 12.38 -21.34 -23.79
C GLN A 722 13.07 -22.67 -23.44
N THR A 723 12.39 -23.77 -23.67
CA THR A 723 12.95 -25.13 -23.46
C THR A 723 14.12 -25.40 -24.40
N THR A 724 14.01 -25.01 -25.68
CA THR A 724 15.09 -25.15 -26.67
C THR A 724 16.25 -24.20 -26.37
N GLY A 725 15.95 -23.01 -25.81
CA GLY A 725 16.94 -22.05 -25.37
C GLY A 725 17.58 -22.38 -24.01
N ASP A 726 17.43 -23.61 -23.51
CA ASP A 726 18.01 -24.11 -22.25
C ASP A 726 17.65 -23.27 -21.02
N MET A 727 16.44 -22.69 -20.98
CA MET A 727 15.94 -21.94 -19.82
C MET A 727 15.50 -22.90 -18.70
N ALA A 728 15.40 -22.35 -17.49
CA ALA A 728 15.04 -23.06 -16.27
C ALA A 728 13.89 -22.37 -15.52
N VAL A 729 13.14 -23.13 -14.74
CA VAL A 729 12.30 -22.59 -13.66
C VAL A 729 13.20 -22.29 -12.48
N MET A 730 13.26 -21.02 -12.10
CA MET A 730 14.03 -20.53 -10.97
C MET A 730 13.11 -20.35 -9.77
N LEU A 731 13.55 -20.82 -8.60
CA LEU A 731 12.90 -20.65 -7.31
C LEU A 731 13.85 -19.93 -6.37
N ARG A 732 13.41 -18.82 -5.77
CA ARG A 732 14.05 -18.25 -4.59
C ARG A 732 13.25 -18.69 -3.37
N TYR A 733 13.86 -19.52 -2.53
CA TYR A 733 13.17 -20.21 -1.45
C TYR A 733 13.98 -20.30 -0.17
N ARG A 734 13.29 -20.59 0.93
CA ARG A 734 13.84 -20.92 2.23
C ARG A 734 13.13 -22.15 2.77
N VAL A 735 13.87 -23.12 3.28
CA VAL A 735 13.30 -24.28 3.96
C VAL A 735 13.10 -23.93 5.42
N ASP A 736 11.87 -23.99 5.90
CA ASP A 736 11.51 -23.74 7.31
C ASP A 736 11.33 -25.07 8.09
N THR A 737 10.95 -26.16 7.39
CA THR A 737 10.93 -27.53 7.91
C THR A 737 11.41 -28.47 6.79
N SER A 738 12.40 -29.30 7.08
CA SER A 738 12.95 -30.26 6.11
C SER A 738 11.92 -31.31 5.69
N PRO A 739 11.97 -31.82 4.44
CA PRO A 739 11.05 -32.82 3.96
C PRO A 739 11.24 -34.17 4.67
N GLU A 740 10.14 -34.78 5.13
CA GLU A 740 10.13 -36.14 5.71
C GLU A 740 9.96 -37.24 4.64
N LYS A 741 9.40 -36.89 3.48
CA LYS A 741 9.14 -37.79 2.34
C LYS A 741 9.55 -37.13 1.04
N PRO A 742 9.63 -37.89 -0.06
CA PRO A 742 9.98 -37.34 -1.38
C PRO A 742 9.11 -36.13 -1.77
N VAL A 743 9.76 -35.16 -2.38
CA VAL A 743 9.15 -33.93 -2.89
C VAL A 743 9.24 -33.94 -4.40
N SER A 744 8.12 -33.79 -5.05
CA SER A 744 8.03 -33.77 -6.50
C SER A 744 7.68 -32.36 -7.02
N MET A 745 8.38 -31.94 -8.08
CA MET A 745 8.03 -30.75 -8.85
C MET A 745 7.48 -31.18 -10.21
N ALA A 746 6.34 -30.57 -10.61
CA ALA A 746 5.72 -30.89 -11.89
C ALA A 746 5.53 -29.65 -12.77
N ILE A 747 5.55 -29.89 -14.08
CA ILE A 747 4.95 -29.00 -15.10
C ILE A 747 3.76 -29.71 -15.67
N ALA A 748 2.57 -29.04 -15.73
CA ALA A 748 1.36 -29.62 -16.28
C ALA A 748 0.90 -28.88 -17.55
N CYS A 749 0.28 -29.63 -18.45
CA CYS A 749 -0.25 -29.15 -19.72
C CYS A 749 -1.68 -29.67 -19.97
N GLY A 750 -2.45 -29.93 -18.91
CA GLY A 750 -3.75 -30.58 -18.88
C GLY A 750 -3.70 -31.92 -18.17
N GLU A 751 -4.75 -32.74 -18.33
CA GLU A 751 -4.94 -33.95 -17.52
C GLU A 751 -3.95 -35.10 -17.81
N SER A 752 -3.24 -35.12 -18.96
CA SER A 752 -2.43 -36.27 -19.35
C SER A 752 -1.11 -35.97 -20.05
N CYS A 753 -0.63 -34.76 -20.02
CA CYS A 753 0.54 -34.33 -20.78
C CYS A 753 1.63 -33.61 -19.97
N GLY A 754 1.62 -33.73 -18.66
CA GLY A 754 2.62 -33.15 -17.76
C GLY A 754 3.78 -34.08 -17.46
N ALA A 755 4.79 -33.57 -16.78
CA ALA A 755 5.92 -34.37 -16.28
C ALA A 755 6.28 -33.94 -14.85
N THR A 756 6.78 -34.91 -14.10
CA THR A 756 7.18 -34.75 -12.69
C THR A 756 8.65 -35.15 -12.50
N LEU A 757 9.36 -34.36 -11.72
CA LEU A 757 10.73 -34.57 -11.29
C LEU A 757 10.82 -34.71 -9.79
N ASP A 758 11.66 -35.59 -9.29
CA ASP A 758 12.01 -35.63 -7.86
C ASP A 758 12.97 -34.48 -7.55
N VAL A 759 12.56 -33.60 -6.66
CA VAL A 759 13.35 -32.43 -6.20
C VAL A 759 13.67 -32.53 -4.70
N THR A 760 13.57 -33.73 -4.11
CA THR A 760 13.78 -33.93 -2.67
C THR A 760 15.14 -33.40 -2.23
N SER A 761 16.20 -33.66 -2.99
CA SER A 761 17.56 -33.20 -2.69
C SER A 761 17.69 -31.68 -2.64
N THR A 762 16.91 -30.95 -3.44
CA THR A 762 16.88 -29.47 -3.45
C THR A 762 16.46 -28.93 -2.07
N PHE A 763 15.47 -29.56 -1.44
CA PHE A 763 14.94 -29.10 -0.15
C PHE A 763 15.63 -29.77 1.05
N SER A 764 15.96 -31.07 0.99
CA SER A 764 16.62 -31.78 2.09
C SER A 764 18.07 -31.33 2.31
N GLY A 765 18.74 -30.90 1.25
CA GLY A 765 20.12 -30.36 1.31
C GLY A 765 20.19 -28.88 1.72
N ALA A 766 19.05 -28.22 1.94
CA ALA A 766 19.03 -26.83 2.33
C ALA A 766 19.13 -26.68 3.86
N LYS A 767 19.95 -25.74 4.31
CA LYS A 767 19.98 -25.40 5.74
C LYS A 767 18.72 -24.62 6.10
N ILE A 768 18.05 -25.02 7.17
CA ILE A 768 16.82 -24.40 7.65
C ILE A 768 17.05 -22.91 7.94
N GLY A 769 16.14 -22.08 7.48
CA GLY A 769 16.15 -20.63 7.69
C GLY A 769 17.01 -19.83 6.68
N GLU A 770 17.82 -20.49 5.84
CA GLU A 770 18.64 -19.81 4.84
C GLU A 770 17.94 -19.67 3.48
N TRP A 771 18.01 -18.47 2.89
CA TRP A 771 17.54 -18.23 1.53
C TRP A 771 18.45 -18.84 0.51
N ARG A 772 17.87 -19.55 -0.45
CA ARG A 772 18.56 -20.21 -1.57
C ARG A 772 17.85 -19.95 -2.89
N THR A 773 18.57 -20.15 -3.98
CA THR A 773 18.04 -20.18 -5.32
C THR A 773 18.28 -21.55 -5.93
N ALA A 774 17.26 -22.13 -6.54
CA ALA A 774 17.38 -23.33 -7.36
C ALA A 774 16.90 -23.02 -8.79
N LYS A 775 17.56 -23.58 -9.78
CA LYS A 775 17.18 -23.52 -11.20
C LYS A 775 17.03 -24.93 -11.73
N ILE A 776 15.82 -25.31 -12.16
CA ILE A 776 15.47 -26.63 -12.70
C ILE A 776 15.22 -26.46 -14.20
N LYS A 777 16.01 -27.15 -15.05
CA LYS A 777 15.91 -27.02 -16.51
C LYS A 777 14.54 -27.42 -17.04
N LEU A 778 13.97 -26.65 -17.97
CA LEU A 778 12.74 -27.00 -18.67
C LEU A 778 12.93 -28.29 -19.53
N SER A 779 14.12 -28.49 -20.09
CA SER A 779 14.46 -29.65 -20.87
C SER A 779 14.31 -30.98 -20.12
N CYS A 780 14.44 -30.95 -18.76
CA CYS A 780 14.26 -32.15 -17.92
C CYS A 780 12.80 -32.61 -17.90
N PHE A 781 11.84 -31.67 -17.83
CA PHE A 781 10.42 -31.98 -17.93
C PHE A 781 10.05 -32.45 -19.34
N LYS A 782 10.57 -31.80 -20.37
CA LYS A 782 10.41 -32.27 -21.78
C LYS A 782 10.89 -33.70 -21.96
N ALA A 783 12.07 -34.02 -21.43
CA ALA A 783 12.64 -35.36 -21.48
C ALA A 783 11.79 -36.43 -20.76
N LYS A 784 10.99 -36.02 -19.78
CA LYS A 784 10.01 -36.87 -19.07
C LYS A 784 8.62 -36.84 -19.70
N GLY A 785 8.45 -36.24 -20.88
CA GLY A 785 7.23 -36.30 -21.68
C GLY A 785 6.29 -35.09 -21.53
N ALA A 786 6.69 -33.99 -20.89
CA ALA A 786 5.85 -32.79 -20.84
C ALA A 786 5.71 -32.14 -22.24
N ASP A 787 4.48 -31.83 -22.63
CA ASP A 787 4.20 -31.05 -23.83
C ASP A 787 4.41 -29.54 -23.55
N MET A 788 5.57 -29.06 -23.94
CA MET A 788 5.99 -27.69 -23.70
C MET A 788 5.29 -26.67 -24.62
N THR A 789 4.44 -27.09 -25.57
CA THR A 789 3.72 -26.17 -26.46
C THR A 789 2.44 -25.62 -25.85
N ARG A 790 1.96 -26.18 -24.73
CA ARG A 790 0.69 -25.79 -24.08
C ARG A 790 0.70 -25.95 -22.55
N VAL A 791 1.72 -25.46 -21.92
CA VAL A 791 1.86 -25.54 -20.46
C VAL A 791 0.77 -24.73 -19.76
N THR A 792 0.00 -25.38 -18.91
CA THR A 792 -1.08 -24.77 -18.09
C THR A 792 -0.67 -24.54 -16.64
N ALA A 793 0.29 -25.32 -16.12
CA ALA A 793 0.89 -25.09 -14.82
C ALA A 793 2.42 -25.20 -14.94
N PRO A 794 3.13 -24.08 -15.02
CA PRO A 794 4.58 -24.06 -15.15
C PRO A 794 5.31 -24.44 -13.86
N PHE A 795 4.61 -24.48 -12.74
CA PHE A 795 5.14 -24.88 -11.46
C PHE A 795 4.06 -25.57 -10.62
N ALA A 796 4.39 -26.72 -10.10
CA ALA A 796 3.62 -27.39 -9.05
C ALA A 796 4.59 -28.14 -8.12
N LEU A 797 4.31 -28.12 -6.81
CA LEU A 797 5.09 -28.80 -5.80
C LEU A 797 4.18 -29.71 -4.95
N MET A 798 4.57 -30.96 -4.74
CA MET A 798 3.78 -31.93 -4.02
C MET A 798 4.63 -32.86 -3.17
N THR A 799 4.09 -33.19 -2.00
CA THR A 799 4.61 -34.23 -1.11
C THR A 799 3.49 -34.78 -0.22
N SER A 800 3.69 -35.97 0.30
CA SER A 800 2.83 -36.56 1.35
C SER A 800 3.50 -36.56 2.73
N GLY A 801 4.69 -35.97 2.86
CA GLY A 801 5.40 -35.80 4.12
C GLY A 801 5.27 -34.37 4.65
N ARG A 802 5.70 -34.17 5.90
CA ARG A 802 5.87 -32.80 6.42
C ARG A 802 6.94 -32.07 5.60
N LEU A 803 6.67 -30.82 5.35
CA LEU A 803 7.58 -29.89 4.69
C LEU A 803 7.05 -28.47 4.96
N ALA A 804 7.92 -27.53 5.21
CA ALA A 804 7.54 -26.12 5.12
C ALA A 804 8.58 -25.35 4.32
N VAL A 805 8.12 -24.64 3.27
CA VAL A 805 8.98 -23.87 2.36
C VAL A 805 8.37 -22.49 2.14
N THR A 806 9.20 -21.47 2.24
CA THR A 806 8.85 -20.10 1.93
C THR A 806 9.42 -19.69 0.58
N PHE A 807 8.61 -19.07 -0.26
CA PHE A 807 8.99 -18.55 -1.58
C PHE A 807 8.83 -17.03 -1.64
N THR A 808 9.79 -16.34 -2.28
CA THR A 808 9.67 -14.93 -2.68
C THR A 808 9.53 -14.76 -4.18
N GLU A 809 10.08 -15.73 -4.96
CA GLU A 809 10.13 -15.62 -6.42
C GLU A 809 10.11 -17.02 -7.06
N ILE A 810 9.27 -17.16 -8.10
CA ILE A 810 9.26 -18.30 -9.01
C ILE A 810 9.08 -17.77 -10.43
N ARG A 811 10.07 -17.99 -11.31
CA ARG A 811 10.05 -17.46 -12.68
C ARG A 811 10.88 -18.30 -13.65
N LEU A 812 10.78 -17.99 -14.94
CA LEU A 812 11.78 -18.44 -15.90
C LEU A 812 13.09 -17.65 -15.72
N ALA A 813 14.20 -18.33 -15.91
CA ALA A 813 15.54 -17.76 -15.89
C ALA A 813 16.42 -18.40 -16.94
N SER A 814 17.40 -17.65 -17.44
CA SER A 814 18.47 -18.20 -18.28
C SER A 814 19.33 -19.18 -17.47
N ASN A 815 19.85 -20.20 -18.17
CA ASN A 815 20.85 -21.06 -17.59
C ASN A 815 22.23 -20.40 -17.73
N GLU A 816 22.81 -20.05 -16.61
CA GLU A 816 24.15 -19.47 -16.48
C GLU A 816 25.19 -20.56 -16.10
N GLY A 817 24.87 -21.82 -16.37
CA GLY A 817 25.70 -22.97 -15.96
C GLY A 817 25.32 -23.52 -14.58
N ASP A 818 24.33 -22.93 -13.91
CA ASP A 818 23.87 -23.25 -12.57
C ASP A 818 22.52 -24.00 -12.53
N ALA A 819 21.87 -24.18 -13.67
CA ALA A 819 20.62 -24.95 -13.77
C ALA A 819 20.90 -26.45 -13.86
N VAL A 820 20.12 -27.23 -13.10
CA VAL A 820 20.28 -28.66 -12.96
C VAL A 820 19.07 -29.46 -13.48
N CYS A 821 19.31 -30.70 -13.92
CA CYS A 821 18.28 -31.72 -13.92
C CYS A 821 18.44 -32.51 -12.62
N PRO A 822 17.41 -32.52 -11.74
CA PRO A 822 17.46 -33.34 -10.54
C PRO A 822 17.69 -34.80 -10.94
N THR A 823 18.70 -35.41 -10.37
CA THR A 823 18.97 -36.85 -10.57
C THR A 823 18.17 -37.65 -9.55
N ASN A 824 17.48 -38.69 -10.00
CA ASN A 824 16.79 -39.65 -9.14
C ASN A 824 17.75 -40.28 -8.15
#